data_8802464a37b9ef90fc59af8e084761fd
#
_entry.id   8802464a37b9ef90fc59af8e084761fd
#
_cell.length_a   1.000
_cell.length_b   1.000
_cell.length_c   1.000
_cell.angle_alpha   90.00
_cell.angle_beta   90.00
_cell.angle_gamma   90.00
#
_symmetry.space_group_name_H-M   'P 1'
#
loop_
_entity.id
_entity.type
_entity.pdbx_description
1 polymer ?
#
loop_
_entity_poly.entity_id
_entity_poly.type
_entity_poly.pdbx_seq_one_letter_code
_entity_poly.pdbx_strand_id
1 'polypeptide(L)'
;MKKKKYLILSMIITTYAFGNAKEHIKTDSTYLLKEVVINTTRIPEIKSNAAATVTIIDQKQIAAMSKAEPDLSHLLGLLTPSMALASNTTSSRSQSLRGRGALILIDGIPQSTPLRSTDRDIRSIDVSAIDHIEIVKGSTALYGNGAIGGVINIITKKNTKNKKITGESSLSGSTYNFYHGTQGMGYRVNQQLYGSIDKLNYLVSGSLVKTGSSIDGSGEYISPRYGLGDTYTSNALIKLGYALSAKNKIEFMYNFYRSLQHTALVQKKGEYLKSPAIGIFGEKDPQAVDEGTPYNHNAYLKFSSRKLFSNTDFEASIYGTSLYTIFDFRKHNPKKPRWEEKSGQATIKDQKIGFRSQFNTFLSISDNLFTRLTYGYDYLLDKTSQPLVDGRYWVPNLQSSNHAPFLQTKTTLWECLNVKLGGRYDVIDVNVPDYDILRTKLSSPEVHVKGGKLKYDNFSFNAGISFNKLSIFQPFVAFSQGFSIFDLGRTLRAAKEDVLSKIITEPVKTNNFELGVYSDINHRLQLNGSVFYTYSKLGSDLKIDEAGFWVVNRTPQKVYGMELNADAQILNNLKAGANFTWFEGKLKSTSDKWDTYMSNISIPAAKFAMYIDYAPIKNMYMQLHYVHTGDRNRFNTTDKGKYNEGEGKVSSINLLNFSTGISLKDWELNLGISNLLNNTYYTPASMLMARDAEYAHADGRKITLTATFKY
;
A
#
# COMPACT_ATOMS: atom_id res chain seq x y z
N MET A 1 7.93 48.72 9.99
CA MET A 1 6.75 48.29 9.24
C MET A 1 6.99 47.08 8.30
N LYS A 2 8.04 46.25 8.46
CA LYS A 2 8.32 45.06 7.62
C LYS A 2 8.00 43.70 8.31
N LYS A 3 7.65 43.70 9.61
CA LYS A 3 7.45 42.47 10.40
C LYS A 3 6.07 41.80 10.24
N LYS A 4 5.07 42.43 9.61
CA LYS A 4 3.72 41.85 9.45
C LYS A 4 3.49 40.99 8.20
N LYS A 5 4.39 41.02 7.21
CA LYS A 5 4.18 40.28 5.93
C LYS A 5 4.51 38.77 5.99
N TYR A 6 5.43 38.36 6.84
CA TYR A 6 5.85 36.93 6.90
C TYR A 6 4.95 36.05 7.78
N LEU A 7 4.31 36.64 8.81
CA LEU A 7 3.29 35.95 9.61
C LEU A 7 2.04 35.62 8.77
N ILE A 8 1.77 36.43 7.74
CA ILE A 8 0.65 36.24 6.80
C ILE A 8 0.94 35.06 5.82
N LEU A 9 2.18 34.82 5.43
CA LEU A 9 2.52 33.76 4.48
C LEU A 9 2.47 32.35 5.12
N SER A 10 2.92 32.19 6.37
CA SER A 10 2.74 30.93 7.11
C SER A 10 1.28 30.69 7.50
N MET A 11 0.51 31.78 7.67
CA MET A 11 -0.94 31.73 7.94
C MET A 11 -1.76 31.43 6.67
N ILE A 12 -1.29 31.86 5.49
CA ILE A 12 -1.94 31.60 4.19
C ILE A 12 -1.83 30.12 3.79
N ILE A 13 -0.71 29.45 4.07
CA ILE A 13 -0.55 28.02 3.75
C ILE A 13 -1.46 27.14 4.63
N THR A 14 -1.71 27.57 5.88
CA THR A 14 -2.66 26.87 6.78
C THR A 14 -4.12 27.21 6.49
N THR A 15 -4.41 28.39 5.92
CA THR A 15 -5.78 28.80 5.57
C THR A 15 -6.28 28.24 4.24
N TYR A 16 -5.38 27.91 3.30
CA TYR A 16 -5.77 27.27 2.01
C TYR A 16 -6.37 25.88 2.17
N ALA A 17 -6.15 25.22 3.29
CA ALA A 17 -6.83 23.94 3.58
C ALA A 17 -8.27 24.09 4.09
N PHE A 18 -8.74 25.31 4.49
CA PHE A 18 -10.02 25.45 5.22
C PHE A 18 -10.77 26.79 5.05
N GLY A 19 -10.40 27.68 4.17
CA GLY A 19 -11.07 28.97 4.12
C GLY A 19 -11.19 29.59 2.73
N ASN A 20 -12.42 29.81 2.32
CA ASN A 20 -12.93 30.78 1.34
C ASN A 20 -11.88 31.48 0.45
N ALA A 21 -11.66 30.99 -0.73
CA ALA A 21 -11.22 31.79 -1.83
C ALA A 21 -12.42 32.00 -2.78
N LYS A 22 -13.02 33.19 -2.72
CA LYS A 22 -13.62 33.78 -3.91
C LYS A 22 -12.47 34.07 -4.85
N GLU A 23 -12.17 33.18 -5.76
CA GLU A 23 -11.35 33.51 -6.91
C GLU A 23 -12.21 33.46 -8.15
N HIS A 24 -12.36 34.64 -8.75
CA HIS A 24 -12.50 34.76 -10.18
C HIS A 24 -11.29 34.05 -10.79
N ILE A 25 -11.51 32.89 -11.38
CA ILE A 25 -10.53 32.18 -12.19
C ILE A 25 -10.27 33.05 -13.42
N LYS A 26 -9.29 33.94 -13.32
CA LYS A 26 -8.55 34.39 -14.49
C LYS A 26 -7.79 33.17 -14.97
N THR A 27 -8.21 32.65 -16.12
CA THR A 27 -7.56 31.61 -16.88
C THR A 27 -6.19 32.09 -17.36
N ASP A 28 -5.21 32.07 -16.48
CA ASP A 28 -3.81 32.08 -16.86
C ASP A 28 -3.27 30.68 -16.54
N SER A 29 -3.24 29.88 -17.59
CA SER A 29 -2.86 28.46 -17.53
C SER A 29 -1.35 28.29 -17.60
N THR A 30 -0.64 28.79 -16.62
CA THR A 30 0.72 28.34 -16.35
C THR A 30 0.65 27.06 -15.54
N TYR A 31 0.79 25.92 -16.21
CA TYR A 31 0.92 24.62 -15.56
C TYR A 31 2.31 24.52 -14.94
N LEU A 32 2.48 25.12 -13.75
CA LEU A 32 3.66 24.94 -12.92
C LEU A 32 3.49 23.68 -12.07
N LEU A 33 4.59 22.97 -11.82
CA LEU A 33 4.60 21.86 -10.89
C LEU A 33 4.32 22.41 -9.48
N LYS A 34 3.22 21.95 -8.86
CA LYS A 34 2.78 22.46 -7.55
C LYS A 34 3.62 21.86 -6.43
N GLU A 35 3.91 22.66 -5.42
CA GLU A 35 4.47 22.17 -4.17
C GLU A 35 3.44 21.32 -3.41
N VAL A 36 3.83 20.13 -2.98
CA VAL A 36 2.92 19.13 -2.43
C VAL A 36 3.10 18.99 -0.93
N VAL A 37 1.99 19.08 -0.19
CA VAL A 37 1.93 18.88 1.26
C VAL A 37 1.67 17.41 1.56
N ILE A 38 2.45 16.84 2.48
CA ILE A 38 2.32 15.47 2.99
C ILE A 38 1.78 15.47 4.41
N ASN A 39 0.92 14.52 4.72
CA ASN A 39 0.32 14.33 6.05
C ASN A 39 0.84 13.08 6.77
N THR A 40 1.46 12.16 6.04
CA THR A 40 1.97 10.87 6.58
C THR A 40 3.13 11.03 7.57
N THR A 41 3.66 12.24 7.75
CA THR A 41 4.63 12.54 8.80
C THR A 41 3.98 12.98 10.12
N ARG A 42 2.66 12.83 10.26
CA ARG A 42 1.79 13.32 11.35
C ARG A 42 1.73 14.84 11.48
N ILE A 43 2.49 15.54 10.69
CA ILE A 43 2.50 17.00 10.58
C ILE A 43 2.35 17.32 9.12
N PRO A 44 1.37 18.14 8.71
CA PRO A 44 1.34 18.66 7.35
C PRO A 44 2.64 19.42 7.07
N GLU A 45 3.43 18.95 6.11
CA GLU A 45 4.67 19.58 5.71
C GLU A 45 4.84 19.51 4.19
N ILE A 46 5.58 20.46 3.66
CA ILE A 46 5.94 20.49 2.25
C ILE A 46 6.94 19.35 1.99
N LYS A 47 6.79 18.64 0.87
CA LYS A 47 7.62 17.50 0.50
C LYS A 47 9.12 17.81 0.55
N SER A 48 9.53 18.99 0.10
CA SER A 48 10.93 19.44 0.11
C SER A 48 11.52 19.65 1.51
N ASN A 49 10.66 19.85 2.53
CA ASN A 49 11.07 20.03 3.92
C ASN A 49 11.10 18.73 4.71
N ALA A 50 10.67 17.63 4.10
CA ALA A 50 10.71 16.33 4.72
C ALA A 50 12.13 15.75 4.60
N ALA A 51 12.77 15.45 5.73
CA ALA A 51 14.02 14.69 5.74
C ALA A 51 13.70 13.19 5.54
N ALA A 52 13.15 12.84 4.38
CA ALA A 52 12.79 11.47 3.98
C ALA A 52 12.40 11.43 2.50
N THR A 53 12.59 10.32 1.82
CA THR A 53 12.03 10.13 0.48
C THR A 53 10.53 9.87 0.56
N VAL A 54 9.75 10.78 -0.01
CA VAL A 54 8.29 10.69 -0.10
C VAL A 54 7.85 10.66 -1.56
N THR A 55 7.00 9.69 -1.89
CA THR A 55 6.29 9.63 -3.18
C THR A 55 4.83 9.96 -2.94
N ILE A 56 4.28 10.84 -3.76
CA ILE A 56 2.86 11.16 -3.77
C ILE A 56 2.31 10.78 -5.13
N ILE A 57 1.27 9.96 -5.11
CA ILE A 57 0.48 9.63 -6.30
C ILE A 57 -0.77 10.49 -6.22
N ASP A 58 -0.82 11.53 -7.01
CA ASP A 58 -1.91 12.51 -6.97
C ASP A 58 -3.20 12.02 -7.63
N GLN A 59 -4.28 12.76 -7.42
CA GLN A 59 -5.61 12.41 -7.95
C GLN A 59 -5.62 12.32 -9.48
N LYS A 60 -4.83 13.14 -10.19
CA LYS A 60 -4.77 13.11 -11.66
C LYS A 60 -4.10 11.84 -12.15
N GLN A 61 -3.00 11.44 -11.53
CA GLN A 61 -2.31 10.19 -11.83
C GLN A 61 -3.20 8.99 -11.55
N ILE A 62 -3.89 8.97 -10.39
CA ILE A 62 -4.85 7.91 -10.05
C ILE A 62 -5.99 7.87 -11.08
N ALA A 63 -6.59 9.02 -11.40
CA ALA A 63 -7.71 9.09 -12.33
C ALA A 63 -7.32 8.64 -13.73
N ALA A 64 -6.16 9.06 -14.26
CA ALA A 64 -5.69 8.68 -15.58
C ALA A 64 -5.35 7.18 -15.66
N MET A 65 -4.57 6.66 -14.69
CA MET A 65 -4.16 5.26 -14.68
C MET A 65 -5.31 4.29 -14.39
N SER A 66 -6.27 4.68 -13.52
CA SER A 66 -7.43 3.84 -13.19
C SER A 66 -8.41 3.63 -14.35
N LYS A 67 -8.31 4.43 -15.42
CA LYS A 67 -9.08 4.20 -16.67
C LYS A 67 -8.57 2.98 -17.43
N ALA A 68 -7.26 2.73 -17.39
CA ALA A 68 -6.65 1.55 -17.98
C ALA A 68 -6.61 0.37 -16.99
N GLU A 69 -6.27 0.65 -15.72
CA GLU A 69 -6.08 -0.37 -14.69
C GLU A 69 -6.68 0.09 -13.35
N PRO A 70 -7.92 -0.31 -13.02
CA PRO A 70 -8.61 0.15 -11.82
C PRO A 70 -8.23 -0.58 -10.52
N ASP A 71 -7.34 -1.56 -10.55
CA ASP A 71 -6.87 -2.27 -9.36
C ASP A 71 -5.76 -1.49 -8.65
N LEU A 72 -5.95 -1.22 -7.35
CA LEU A 72 -5.01 -0.41 -6.56
C LEU A 72 -3.61 -1.04 -6.45
N SER A 73 -3.52 -2.37 -6.38
CA SER A 73 -2.24 -3.08 -6.31
C SER A 73 -1.44 -2.93 -7.62
N HIS A 74 -2.12 -3.00 -8.78
CA HIS A 74 -1.52 -2.72 -10.08
C HIS A 74 -1.06 -1.26 -10.18
N LEU A 75 -1.93 -0.33 -9.80
CA LEU A 75 -1.62 1.10 -9.81
C LEU A 75 -0.39 1.44 -8.96
N LEU A 76 -0.30 0.91 -7.74
CA LEU A 76 0.87 1.08 -6.88
C LEU A 76 2.12 0.45 -7.50
N GLY A 77 2.02 -0.75 -8.08
CA GLY A 77 3.13 -1.42 -8.76
C GLY A 77 3.64 -0.65 -9.98
N LEU A 78 2.78 0.05 -10.72
CA LEU A 78 3.15 0.88 -11.87
C LEU A 78 3.76 2.22 -11.44
N LEU A 79 3.14 2.92 -10.49
CA LEU A 79 3.47 4.30 -10.12
C LEU A 79 4.49 4.44 -8.98
N THR A 80 4.74 3.37 -8.19
CA THR A 80 5.72 3.41 -7.10
C THR A 80 7.05 2.79 -7.55
N PRO A 81 8.12 3.56 -7.68
CA PRO A 81 9.41 3.07 -8.21
C PRO A 81 9.96 1.86 -7.46
N SER A 82 9.95 1.90 -6.12
CA SER A 82 10.54 0.88 -5.25
C SER A 82 9.64 -0.32 -4.96
N MET A 83 8.48 -0.43 -5.61
CA MET A 83 7.56 -1.54 -5.46
C MET A 83 7.55 -2.43 -6.70
N ALA A 84 7.54 -3.75 -6.52
CA ALA A 84 7.39 -4.69 -7.64
C ALA A 84 6.03 -4.53 -8.33
N LEU A 85 5.95 -4.98 -9.60
CA LEU A 85 4.67 -5.11 -10.29
C LEU A 85 3.73 -6.03 -9.50
N ALA A 86 2.44 -5.80 -9.63
CA ALA A 86 1.42 -6.63 -9.00
C ALA A 86 1.52 -8.09 -9.46
N SER A 87 1.07 -8.99 -8.62
CA SER A 87 1.10 -10.43 -8.87
C SER A 87 0.08 -10.92 -9.90
N ASN A 88 -0.83 -10.05 -10.34
CA ASN A 88 -2.04 -10.41 -11.09
C ASN A 88 -2.95 -11.41 -10.33
N THR A 89 -2.82 -11.42 -9.01
CA THR A 89 -3.64 -12.22 -8.09
C THR A 89 -4.10 -11.34 -6.92
N THR A 90 -4.94 -11.89 -6.06
CA THR A 90 -5.39 -11.18 -4.85
C THR A 90 -4.28 -10.94 -3.83
N SER A 91 -3.10 -11.58 -3.98
CA SER A 91 -1.97 -11.45 -3.05
C SER A 91 -1.07 -10.27 -3.40
N SER A 92 -0.74 -9.46 -2.41
CA SER A 92 0.26 -8.37 -2.50
C SER A 92 1.64 -8.76 -1.92
N ARG A 93 1.90 -10.03 -1.68
CA ARG A 93 3.11 -10.51 -1.00
C ARG A 93 4.43 -10.04 -1.64
N SER A 94 4.50 -9.98 -2.97
CA SER A 94 5.69 -9.51 -3.68
C SER A 94 5.83 -7.99 -3.71
N GLN A 95 4.83 -7.24 -3.24
CA GLN A 95 4.83 -5.78 -3.25
C GLN A 95 5.40 -5.20 -1.95
N SER A 96 6.67 -5.48 -1.71
CA SER A 96 7.43 -4.87 -0.62
C SER A 96 7.84 -3.43 -0.95
N LEU A 97 8.13 -2.65 0.07
CA LEU A 97 8.71 -1.32 -0.06
C LEU A 97 10.17 -1.37 0.38
N ARG A 98 11.11 -1.17 -0.56
CA ARG A 98 12.57 -1.33 -0.34
C ARG A 98 12.93 -2.69 0.29
N GLY A 99 12.27 -3.77 -0.17
CA GLY A 99 12.54 -5.13 0.31
C GLY A 99 11.93 -5.52 1.65
N ARG A 100 11.05 -4.70 2.20
CA ARG A 100 10.38 -4.93 3.49
C ARG A 100 8.90 -4.66 3.42
N GLY A 101 8.11 -5.27 4.31
CA GLY A 101 6.69 -5.01 4.41
C GLY A 101 6.40 -3.55 4.75
N ALA A 102 5.44 -2.95 4.06
CA ALA A 102 4.94 -1.61 4.35
C ALA A 102 3.70 -1.67 5.24
N LEU A 103 3.53 -0.67 6.10
CA LEU A 103 2.29 -0.45 6.83
C LEU A 103 1.29 0.27 5.92
N ILE A 104 0.15 -0.37 5.65
CA ILE A 104 -0.92 0.20 4.83
C ILE A 104 -1.93 0.89 5.72
N LEU A 105 -2.28 2.13 5.39
CA LEU A 105 -3.24 2.95 6.12
C LEU A 105 -4.33 3.48 5.18
N ILE A 106 -5.54 3.67 5.68
CA ILE A 106 -6.60 4.48 5.08
C ILE A 106 -6.89 5.66 6.02
N ASP A 107 -6.68 6.89 5.57
CA ASP A 107 -6.79 8.11 6.40
C ASP A 107 -6.06 7.98 7.76
N GLY A 108 -4.91 7.27 7.77
CA GLY A 108 -4.14 6.99 8.96
C GLY A 108 -4.56 5.76 9.76
N ILE A 109 -5.65 5.05 9.41
CA ILE A 109 -6.11 3.83 10.10
C ILE A 109 -5.37 2.61 9.56
N PRO A 110 -4.70 1.79 10.40
CA PRO A 110 -3.97 0.60 9.97
C PRO A 110 -4.89 -0.47 9.36
N GLN A 111 -4.54 -0.89 8.14
CA GLN A 111 -5.14 -2.04 7.47
C GLN A 111 -4.33 -3.32 7.70
N SER A 112 -3.01 -3.18 7.78
CA SER A 112 -2.10 -4.29 8.05
C SER A 112 -2.16 -4.74 9.50
N THR A 113 -1.96 -6.04 9.74
CA THR A 113 -1.75 -6.61 11.07
C THR A 113 -0.42 -7.35 11.13
N PRO A 114 0.48 -6.97 12.07
CA PRO A 114 1.73 -7.69 12.29
C PRO A 114 1.53 -9.04 13.00
N LEU A 115 0.34 -9.32 13.55
CA LEU A 115 0.02 -10.61 14.15
C LEU A 115 -0.08 -11.71 13.09
N ARG A 116 -0.75 -11.41 11.96
CA ARG A 116 -0.88 -12.34 10.84
C ARG A 116 -1.14 -11.59 9.53
N SER A 117 -0.10 -11.41 8.70
CA SER A 117 -0.24 -10.72 7.41
C SER A 117 -1.35 -11.36 6.56
N THR A 118 -2.26 -10.54 6.07
CA THR A 118 -3.35 -10.95 5.18
C THR A 118 -2.87 -11.12 3.74
N ASP A 119 -1.78 -10.45 3.38
CA ASP A 119 -1.28 -10.29 2.00
C ASP A 119 -2.34 -9.63 1.06
N ARG A 120 -3.35 -8.95 1.63
CA ARG A 120 -4.48 -8.31 0.92
C ARG A 120 -4.79 -6.89 1.40
N ASP A 121 -3.94 -6.32 2.22
CA ASP A 121 -4.10 -5.01 2.88
C ASP A 121 -4.29 -3.87 1.87
N ILE A 122 -3.64 -3.96 0.71
CA ILE A 122 -3.75 -2.97 -0.38
C ILE A 122 -5.16 -2.99 -1.01
N ARG A 123 -5.84 -4.14 -1.01
CA ARG A 123 -7.20 -4.30 -1.56
C ARG A 123 -8.27 -4.12 -0.50
N SER A 124 -8.33 -2.93 0.08
CA SER A 124 -9.23 -2.57 1.19
C SER A 124 -10.17 -1.40 0.86
N ILE A 125 -9.97 -0.78 -0.32
CA ILE A 125 -10.75 0.37 -0.79
C ILE A 125 -10.74 0.43 -2.32
N ASP A 126 -11.80 0.95 -2.89
CA ASP A 126 -11.89 1.19 -4.33
C ASP A 126 -11.18 2.48 -4.75
N VAL A 127 -10.51 2.46 -5.91
CA VAL A 127 -9.73 3.61 -6.41
C VAL A 127 -10.58 4.87 -6.61
N SER A 128 -11.89 4.74 -6.86
CA SER A 128 -12.79 5.89 -7.02
C SER A 128 -12.99 6.68 -5.73
N ALA A 129 -12.77 6.06 -4.58
CA ALA A 129 -12.87 6.69 -3.26
C ALA A 129 -11.57 7.41 -2.83
N ILE A 130 -10.47 7.28 -3.61
CA ILE A 130 -9.14 7.78 -3.26
C ILE A 130 -8.94 9.20 -3.81
N ASP A 131 -8.43 10.10 -2.97
CA ASP A 131 -7.97 11.42 -3.35
C ASP A 131 -6.52 11.38 -3.83
N HIS A 132 -5.62 10.90 -2.97
CA HIS A 132 -4.20 10.71 -3.27
C HIS A 132 -3.60 9.63 -2.38
N ILE A 133 -2.38 9.19 -2.71
CA ILE A 133 -1.65 8.22 -1.90
C ILE A 133 -0.30 8.80 -1.53
N GLU A 134 0.00 8.78 -0.23
CA GLU A 134 1.28 9.22 0.32
C GLU A 134 2.12 8.00 0.71
N ILE A 135 3.35 7.92 0.20
CA ILE A 135 4.26 6.81 0.45
C ILE A 135 5.54 7.37 1.09
N VAL A 136 5.72 7.12 2.38
CA VAL A 136 6.97 7.41 3.10
C VAL A 136 7.82 6.16 3.08
N LYS A 137 8.99 6.24 2.46
CA LYS A 137 9.89 5.11 2.25
C LYS A 137 10.92 5.01 3.38
N GLY A 138 11.35 3.77 3.65
CA GLY A 138 12.20 3.45 4.80
C GLY A 138 11.41 3.34 6.10
N SER A 139 12.06 2.82 7.13
CA SER A 139 11.44 2.63 8.44
C SER A 139 10.95 3.95 9.04
N THR A 140 9.90 3.93 9.84
CA THR A 140 9.44 5.11 10.56
C THR A 140 8.99 4.78 11.97
N ALA A 141 9.50 5.53 12.95
CA ALA A 141 9.12 5.40 14.35
C ALA A 141 7.68 5.85 14.63
N LEU A 142 7.18 6.83 13.87
CA LEU A 142 5.93 7.54 14.18
C LEU A 142 4.66 6.68 14.11
N TYR A 143 4.66 5.62 13.30
CA TYR A 143 3.50 4.75 13.10
C TYR A 143 3.59 3.42 13.85
N GLY A 144 4.76 3.13 14.49
CA GLY A 144 4.95 2.00 15.39
C GLY A 144 5.01 0.64 14.68
N ASN A 145 4.37 -0.34 15.30
CA ASN A 145 4.44 -1.75 14.90
C ASN A 145 3.97 -1.99 13.45
N GLY A 146 4.86 -2.59 12.63
CA GLY A 146 4.62 -2.90 11.22
C GLY A 146 5.26 -1.95 10.21
N ALA A 147 5.77 -0.77 10.61
CA ALA A 147 6.35 0.23 9.72
C ALA A 147 7.86 0.01 9.46
N ILE A 148 8.28 -1.22 9.16
CA ILE A 148 9.70 -1.57 8.94
C ILE A 148 10.21 -1.25 7.51
N GLY A 149 9.33 -1.25 6.52
CA GLY A 149 9.63 -0.87 5.12
C GLY A 149 9.20 0.55 4.78
N GLY A 150 8.32 1.12 5.58
CA GLY A 150 7.71 2.42 5.36
C GLY A 150 6.21 2.39 5.53
N VAL A 151 5.55 3.45 5.08
CA VAL A 151 4.09 3.63 5.21
C VAL A 151 3.51 3.99 3.85
N ILE A 152 2.39 3.36 3.50
CA ILE A 152 1.52 3.73 2.38
C ILE A 152 0.20 4.19 2.97
N ASN A 153 -0.07 5.48 2.92
CA ASN A 153 -1.28 6.07 3.45
C ASN A 153 -2.22 6.49 2.31
N ILE A 154 -3.34 5.81 2.21
CA ILE A 154 -4.37 6.06 1.21
C ILE A 154 -5.31 7.12 1.78
N ILE A 155 -5.31 8.31 1.18
CA ILE A 155 -6.16 9.42 1.61
C ILE A 155 -7.45 9.37 0.81
N THR A 156 -8.58 9.29 1.52
CA THR A 156 -9.90 9.25 0.89
C THR A 156 -10.35 10.64 0.45
N LYS A 157 -11.17 10.67 -0.61
CA LYS A 157 -11.79 11.91 -1.10
C LYS A 157 -12.55 12.62 0.01
N LYS A 158 -12.61 13.94 -0.10
CA LYS A 158 -13.41 14.83 0.75
C LYS A 158 -14.08 15.88 -0.13
N ASN A 159 -15.19 16.42 0.34
CA ASN A 159 -15.80 17.55 -0.35
C ASN A 159 -14.90 18.80 -0.27
N THR A 160 -14.63 19.40 -1.42
CA THR A 160 -13.87 20.65 -1.56
C THR A 160 -14.69 21.78 -2.19
N LYS A 161 -15.98 21.52 -2.52
CA LYS A 161 -16.86 22.50 -3.19
C LYS A 161 -17.87 23.09 -2.21
N ASN A 162 -18.11 24.38 -2.34
CA ASN A 162 -19.12 25.11 -1.54
C ASN A 162 -20.52 25.06 -2.18
N LYS A 163 -20.81 24.06 -3.03
CA LYS A 163 -22.16 23.82 -3.54
C LYS A 163 -22.93 22.94 -2.58
N LYS A 164 -24.27 23.15 -2.51
CA LYS A 164 -25.15 22.32 -1.67
C LYS A 164 -25.09 20.86 -2.08
N ILE A 165 -25.07 20.59 -3.39
CA ILE A 165 -24.95 19.25 -3.95
C ILE A 165 -24.15 19.30 -5.26
N THR A 166 -23.32 18.32 -5.44
CA THR A 166 -22.58 18.02 -6.67
C THR A 166 -22.50 16.51 -6.80
N GLY A 167 -22.61 16.00 -8.01
CA GLY A 167 -22.55 14.56 -8.23
C GLY A 167 -21.70 14.17 -9.43
N GLU A 168 -21.23 12.94 -9.38
CA GLU A 168 -20.55 12.28 -10.51
C GLU A 168 -21.08 10.86 -10.63
N SER A 169 -21.65 10.54 -11.80
CA SER A 169 -22.12 9.18 -12.14
C SER A 169 -21.24 8.65 -13.26
N SER A 170 -20.65 7.48 -13.11
CA SER A 170 -19.84 6.88 -14.17
C SER A 170 -20.22 5.43 -14.44
N LEU A 171 -20.17 5.09 -15.74
CA LEU A 171 -20.33 3.75 -16.27
C LEU A 171 -19.09 3.38 -17.08
N SER A 172 -18.52 2.22 -16.83
CA SER A 172 -17.41 1.69 -17.60
C SER A 172 -17.71 0.29 -18.11
N GLY A 173 -17.24 -0.02 -19.31
CA GLY A 173 -17.18 -1.37 -19.88
C GLY A 173 -15.74 -1.73 -20.23
N SER A 174 -15.32 -2.97 -20.00
CA SER A 174 -13.97 -3.45 -20.30
C SER A 174 -13.99 -4.82 -20.98
N THR A 175 -12.96 -5.10 -21.81
CA THR A 175 -12.81 -6.38 -22.50
C THR A 175 -11.34 -6.66 -22.83
N TYR A 176 -11.00 -7.96 -23.01
CA TYR A 176 -9.69 -8.42 -23.47
C TYR A 176 -9.73 -8.72 -24.97
N ASN A 177 -9.39 -7.72 -25.81
CA ASN A 177 -9.32 -7.84 -27.29
C ASN A 177 -10.54 -8.52 -27.94
N PHE A 178 -11.70 -8.54 -27.26
CA PHE A 178 -12.91 -9.28 -27.71
C PHE A 178 -12.69 -10.81 -27.88
N TYR A 179 -11.61 -11.37 -27.31
CA TYR A 179 -11.45 -12.81 -27.20
C TYR A 179 -12.59 -13.42 -26.36
N HIS A 180 -13.07 -14.57 -26.74
CA HIS A 180 -14.11 -15.32 -26.02
C HIS A 180 -15.42 -14.56 -25.76
N GLY A 181 -15.76 -13.58 -26.60
CA GLY A 181 -17.04 -12.87 -26.55
C GLY A 181 -17.29 -12.19 -25.19
N THR A 182 -18.41 -12.50 -24.54
CA THR A 182 -18.83 -11.85 -23.30
C THR A 182 -18.09 -12.34 -22.03
N GLN A 183 -17.36 -13.46 -22.09
CA GLN A 183 -16.67 -14.01 -20.91
C GLN A 183 -15.56 -13.09 -20.40
N GLY A 184 -14.83 -12.43 -21.31
CA GLY A 184 -13.81 -11.44 -20.96
C GLY A 184 -14.36 -10.05 -20.65
N MET A 185 -15.69 -9.84 -20.68
CA MET A 185 -16.29 -8.53 -20.47
C MET A 185 -16.52 -8.24 -18.99
N GLY A 186 -16.14 -7.03 -18.57
CA GLY A 186 -16.41 -6.48 -17.26
C GLY A 186 -17.17 -5.16 -17.34
N TYR A 187 -17.81 -4.79 -16.24
CA TYR A 187 -18.44 -3.48 -16.11
C TYR A 187 -18.19 -2.88 -14.74
N ARG A 188 -18.29 -1.56 -14.64
CA ARG A 188 -18.19 -0.81 -13.42
C ARG A 188 -19.20 0.32 -13.41
N VAL A 189 -19.92 0.45 -12.32
CA VAL A 189 -20.80 1.58 -12.01
C VAL A 189 -20.27 2.28 -10.78
N ASN A 190 -20.14 3.60 -10.84
CA ASN A 190 -19.74 4.41 -9.70
C ASN A 190 -20.64 5.63 -9.58
N GLN A 191 -21.06 5.94 -8.35
CA GLN A 191 -21.84 7.10 -8.01
C GLN A 191 -21.17 7.85 -6.87
N GLN A 192 -21.00 9.17 -7.01
CA GLN A 192 -20.50 10.05 -5.96
C GLN A 192 -21.43 11.24 -5.79
N LEU A 193 -21.75 11.56 -4.55
CA LEU A 193 -22.50 12.75 -4.16
C LEU A 193 -21.72 13.47 -3.08
N TYR A 194 -21.48 14.75 -3.24
CA TYR A 194 -20.77 15.56 -2.25
C TYR A 194 -21.26 16.99 -2.24
N GLY A 195 -21.14 17.65 -1.10
CA GLY A 195 -21.62 19.01 -0.96
C GLY A 195 -21.38 19.58 0.42
N SER A 196 -21.84 20.82 0.58
CA SER A 196 -21.81 21.57 1.85
C SER A 196 -23.18 22.17 2.10
N ILE A 197 -23.74 21.89 3.28
CA ILE A 197 -24.98 22.51 3.77
C ILE A 197 -24.66 23.14 5.11
N ASP A 198 -24.65 24.46 5.16
CA ASP A 198 -24.23 25.24 6.33
C ASP A 198 -22.89 24.78 6.91
N LYS A 199 -22.91 24.18 8.10
CA LYS A 199 -21.72 23.66 8.81
C LYS A 199 -21.37 22.22 8.46
N LEU A 200 -22.22 21.53 7.68
CA LEU A 200 -22.05 20.13 7.31
C LEU A 200 -21.39 20.02 5.93
N ASN A 201 -20.27 19.32 5.86
CA ASN A 201 -19.67 18.84 4.62
C ASN A 201 -19.89 17.34 4.52
N TYR A 202 -20.30 16.86 3.35
CA TYR A 202 -20.55 15.46 3.14
C TYR A 202 -19.98 14.95 1.81
N LEU A 203 -19.61 13.68 1.80
CA LEU A 203 -19.30 12.88 0.62
C LEU A 203 -19.87 11.48 0.84
N VAL A 204 -20.62 11.00 -0.15
CA VAL A 204 -21.10 9.62 -0.24
C VAL A 204 -20.68 9.08 -1.59
N SER A 205 -20.01 7.94 -1.59
CA SER A 205 -19.54 7.27 -2.82
C SER A 205 -19.88 5.80 -2.76
N GLY A 206 -20.34 5.24 -3.89
CA GLY A 206 -20.58 3.82 -4.05
C GLY A 206 -20.05 3.33 -5.38
N SER A 207 -19.47 2.13 -5.42
CA SER A 207 -19.07 1.47 -6.65
C SER A 207 -19.45 -0.01 -6.67
N LEU A 208 -19.86 -0.48 -7.84
CA LEU A 208 -20.10 -1.89 -8.16
C LEU A 208 -19.27 -2.26 -9.37
N VAL A 209 -18.49 -3.32 -9.26
CA VAL A 209 -17.59 -3.79 -10.31
C VAL A 209 -17.80 -5.28 -10.53
N LYS A 210 -17.96 -5.69 -11.79
CA LYS A 210 -17.79 -7.07 -12.23
C LYS A 210 -16.61 -7.12 -13.18
N THR A 211 -15.60 -7.93 -12.87
CA THR A 211 -14.54 -8.25 -13.84
C THR A 211 -14.98 -9.43 -14.68
N GLY A 212 -14.58 -9.46 -15.97
CA GLY A 212 -14.68 -10.68 -16.78
C GLY A 212 -13.59 -11.68 -16.42
N SER A 213 -13.62 -12.87 -17.01
CA SER A 213 -12.53 -13.82 -16.91
C SER A 213 -11.23 -13.20 -17.41
N SER A 214 -10.14 -13.33 -16.65
CA SER A 214 -8.83 -12.84 -17.06
C SER A 214 -8.28 -13.66 -18.24
N ILE A 215 -7.74 -12.96 -19.25
CA ILE A 215 -7.24 -13.54 -20.50
C ILE A 215 -5.86 -12.97 -20.78
N ASP A 216 -4.91 -13.83 -21.14
CA ASP A 216 -3.54 -13.43 -21.44
C ASP A 216 -3.36 -12.88 -22.88
N GLY A 217 -2.13 -12.49 -23.21
CA GLY A 217 -1.82 -11.92 -24.52
C GLY A 217 -1.96 -12.92 -25.69
N SER A 218 -1.96 -14.21 -25.43
CA SER A 218 -2.20 -15.27 -26.43
C SER A 218 -3.68 -15.62 -26.61
N GLY A 219 -4.55 -15.10 -25.74
CA GLY A 219 -5.98 -15.38 -25.74
C GLY A 219 -6.42 -16.54 -24.86
N GLU A 220 -5.52 -17.10 -24.03
CA GLU A 220 -5.84 -18.18 -23.11
C GLU A 220 -6.41 -17.62 -21.79
N TYR A 221 -7.39 -18.34 -21.19
CA TYR A 221 -7.87 -17.99 -19.86
C TYR A 221 -6.77 -18.20 -18.83
N ILE A 222 -6.54 -17.17 -18.00
CA ILE A 222 -5.60 -17.24 -16.89
C ILE A 222 -6.18 -18.12 -15.78
N SER A 223 -5.31 -18.89 -15.09
CA SER A 223 -5.71 -19.71 -13.94
C SER A 223 -6.54 -18.89 -12.93
N PRO A 224 -7.72 -19.36 -12.52
CA PRO A 224 -8.57 -18.61 -11.57
C PRO A 224 -8.02 -18.59 -10.15
N ARG A 225 -7.00 -19.38 -9.84
CA ARG A 225 -6.44 -19.50 -8.50
C ARG A 225 -5.87 -18.18 -7.98
N TYR A 226 -6.41 -17.69 -6.86
CA TYR A 226 -6.13 -16.34 -6.35
C TYR A 226 -6.36 -15.24 -7.39
N GLY A 227 -7.10 -15.53 -8.46
CA GLY A 227 -7.24 -14.67 -9.61
C GLY A 227 -8.10 -13.44 -9.34
N LEU A 228 -7.96 -12.45 -10.23
CA LEU A 228 -8.74 -11.21 -10.23
C LEU A 228 -9.88 -11.24 -11.25
N GLY A 229 -9.89 -12.25 -12.14
CA GLY A 229 -11.00 -12.48 -13.07
C GLY A 229 -12.26 -13.00 -12.37
N ASP A 230 -13.40 -12.74 -12.96
CA ASP A 230 -14.73 -13.15 -12.50
C ASP A 230 -15.03 -12.71 -11.05
N THR A 231 -14.56 -11.51 -10.67
CA THR A 231 -14.81 -10.97 -9.33
C THR A 231 -15.98 -9.99 -9.33
N TYR A 232 -16.73 -10.02 -8.23
CA TYR A 232 -17.76 -9.03 -7.91
C TYR A 232 -17.26 -8.19 -6.74
N THR A 233 -17.01 -6.91 -7.00
CA THR A 233 -16.51 -5.98 -6.00
C THR A 233 -17.54 -4.89 -5.73
N SER A 234 -17.77 -4.58 -4.46
CA SER A 234 -18.57 -3.45 -4.02
C SER A 234 -17.81 -2.63 -2.98
N ASN A 235 -17.91 -1.31 -3.09
CA ASN A 235 -17.37 -0.38 -2.12
C ASN A 235 -18.38 0.72 -1.82
N ALA A 236 -18.44 1.15 -0.57
CA ALA A 236 -19.22 2.31 -0.13
C ALA A 236 -18.36 3.15 0.80
N LEU A 237 -18.26 4.44 0.55
CA LEU A 237 -17.59 5.42 1.40
C LEU A 237 -18.57 6.53 1.80
N ILE A 238 -18.67 6.78 3.09
CA ILE A 238 -19.38 7.92 3.67
C ILE A 238 -18.38 8.75 4.47
N LYS A 239 -18.32 10.04 4.20
CA LYS A 239 -17.48 10.98 4.95
C LYS A 239 -18.30 12.23 5.30
N LEU A 240 -18.41 12.52 6.58
CA LEU A 240 -19.17 13.64 7.11
C LEU A 240 -18.26 14.52 7.94
N GLY A 241 -18.28 15.82 7.71
CA GLY A 241 -17.51 16.78 8.49
C GLY A 241 -18.43 17.89 8.98
N TYR A 242 -18.49 18.12 10.29
CA TYR A 242 -19.31 19.16 10.89
C TYR A 242 -18.46 20.18 11.62
N ALA A 243 -18.56 21.46 11.22
CA ALA A 243 -17.91 22.57 11.88
C ALA A 243 -18.71 23.00 13.12
N LEU A 244 -18.26 22.60 14.31
CA LEU A 244 -18.86 23.02 15.59
C LEU A 244 -18.68 24.53 15.78
N SER A 245 -17.48 25.03 15.43
CA SER A 245 -17.12 26.45 15.44
C SER A 245 -16.05 26.73 14.38
N ALA A 246 -15.57 27.96 14.27
CA ALA A 246 -14.45 28.30 13.39
C ALA A 246 -13.13 27.57 13.73
N LYS A 247 -13.01 27.07 14.97
CA LYS A 247 -11.81 26.36 15.45
C LYS A 247 -12.01 24.84 15.58
N ASN A 248 -13.23 24.38 15.81
CA ASN A 248 -13.56 23.02 16.20
C ASN A 248 -14.33 22.30 15.11
N LYS A 249 -13.90 21.09 14.78
CA LYS A 249 -14.54 20.24 13.76
C LYS A 249 -14.64 18.79 14.27
N ILE A 250 -15.76 18.13 13.94
CA ILE A 250 -15.91 16.68 14.04
C ILE A 250 -15.93 16.11 12.63
N GLU A 251 -15.30 14.97 12.43
CA GLU A 251 -15.29 14.24 11.17
C GLU A 251 -15.58 12.76 11.42
N PHE A 252 -16.53 12.22 10.68
CA PHE A 252 -16.85 10.80 10.65
C PHE A 252 -16.52 10.24 9.27
N MET A 253 -15.96 9.03 9.23
CA MET A 253 -15.76 8.25 8.01
C MET A 253 -16.18 6.82 8.23
N TYR A 254 -16.84 6.24 7.23
CA TYR A 254 -17.10 4.82 7.12
C TYR A 254 -16.78 4.35 5.71
N ASN A 255 -15.98 3.29 5.57
CA ASN A 255 -15.70 2.62 4.32
C ASN A 255 -16.03 1.13 4.44
N PHE A 256 -16.80 0.64 3.50
CA PHE A 256 -17.10 -0.78 3.30
C PHE A 256 -16.46 -1.24 1.99
N TYR A 257 -15.80 -2.38 2.01
CA TYR A 257 -15.25 -3.02 0.81
C TYR A 257 -15.54 -4.52 0.83
N ARG A 258 -15.96 -5.05 -0.32
CA ARG A 258 -16.18 -6.48 -0.57
C ARG A 258 -15.65 -6.82 -1.95
N SER A 259 -15.00 -8.00 -2.09
CA SER A 259 -14.59 -8.53 -3.39
C SER A 259 -14.53 -10.06 -3.33
N LEU A 260 -15.38 -10.74 -4.09
CA LEU A 260 -15.45 -12.20 -4.15
C LEU A 260 -15.33 -12.67 -5.59
N GLN A 261 -14.62 -13.77 -5.81
CA GLN A 261 -14.50 -14.41 -7.09
C GLN A 261 -15.59 -15.48 -7.27
N HIS A 262 -16.44 -15.29 -8.27
CA HIS A 262 -17.44 -16.26 -8.67
C HIS A 262 -17.19 -16.67 -10.13
N THR A 263 -16.44 -17.75 -10.33
CA THR A 263 -15.97 -18.19 -11.66
C THR A 263 -16.43 -19.62 -11.99
N ALA A 264 -16.73 -19.87 -13.25
CA ALA A 264 -16.97 -21.18 -13.82
C ALA A 264 -15.66 -21.87 -14.28
N LEU A 265 -14.52 -21.19 -14.12
CA LEU A 265 -13.22 -21.75 -14.46
C LEU A 265 -12.63 -22.53 -13.30
N VAL A 266 -11.99 -23.64 -13.61
CA VAL A 266 -11.12 -24.40 -12.69
C VAL A 266 -9.71 -24.40 -13.22
N GLN A 267 -8.75 -24.60 -12.32
CA GLN A 267 -7.34 -24.58 -12.68
C GLN A 267 -6.90 -25.86 -13.40
N LYS A 268 -6.32 -25.70 -14.60
CA LYS A 268 -5.43 -26.69 -15.21
C LYS A 268 -3.99 -26.28 -14.90
N LYS A 269 -3.25 -27.12 -14.16
CA LYS A 269 -1.86 -26.86 -13.80
C LYS A 269 -0.99 -26.77 -15.04
N GLY A 270 -0.02 -25.85 -15.02
CA GLY A 270 1.06 -25.80 -15.99
C GLY A 270 2.22 -26.72 -15.60
N GLU A 271 3.38 -26.45 -16.17
CA GLU A 271 4.67 -26.99 -15.77
C GLU A 271 5.65 -25.82 -15.58
N TYR A 272 6.17 -25.70 -14.35
CA TYR A 272 7.05 -24.58 -14.00
C TYR A 272 8.24 -24.47 -14.96
N LEU A 273 8.51 -23.28 -15.47
CA LEU A 273 9.49 -22.91 -16.50
C LEU A 273 9.20 -23.43 -17.92
N LYS A 274 8.09 -24.14 -18.17
CA LYS A 274 7.75 -24.68 -19.50
C LYS A 274 6.41 -24.21 -20.01
N SER A 275 5.34 -24.32 -19.23
CA SER A 275 4.00 -23.95 -19.66
C SER A 275 3.17 -23.33 -18.53
N PRO A 276 2.32 -22.32 -18.83
CA PRO A 276 1.53 -21.66 -17.81
C PRO A 276 0.41 -22.55 -17.27
N ALA A 277 0.02 -22.28 -16.03
CA ALA A 277 -1.26 -22.73 -15.51
C ALA A 277 -2.37 -21.88 -16.12
N ILE A 278 -3.41 -22.52 -16.65
CA ILE A 278 -4.54 -21.89 -17.33
C ILE A 278 -5.87 -22.16 -16.65
N GLY A 279 -6.89 -21.38 -16.98
CA GLY A 279 -8.29 -21.64 -16.65
C GLY A 279 -8.98 -22.48 -17.70
N ILE A 280 -9.75 -23.47 -17.28
CA ILE A 280 -10.64 -24.24 -18.16
C ILE A 280 -12.02 -24.30 -17.51
N PHE A 281 -13.08 -24.40 -18.29
CA PHE A 281 -14.42 -24.60 -17.75
C PHE A 281 -14.51 -25.93 -17.01
N GLY A 282 -15.13 -25.93 -15.83
CA GLY A 282 -15.27 -27.12 -15.00
C GLY A 282 -16.00 -26.83 -13.68
N GLU A 283 -16.29 -27.87 -12.94
CA GLU A 283 -16.98 -27.75 -11.67
C GLU A 283 -15.97 -27.58 -10.52
N LYS A 284 -16.26 -26.64 -9.63
CA LYS A 284 -15.52 -26.47 -8.38
C LYS A 284 -15.82 -27.64 -7.43
N ASP A 285 -14.89 -27.91 -6.53
CA ASP A 285 -15.13 -28.85 -5.42
C ASP A 285 -16.35 -28.37 -4.60
N PRO A 286 -17.33 -29.24 -4.33
CA PRO A 286 -18.57 -28.82 -3.63
C PRO A 286 -18.33 -28.27 -2.22
N GLN A 287 -17.18 -28.57 -1.60
CA GLN A 287 -16.80 -28.01 -0.29
C GLN A 287 -16.16 -26.61 -0.39
N ALA A 288 -15.82 -26.15 -1.60
CA ALA A 288 -15.20 -24.86 -1.81
C ALA A 288 -16.23 -23.73 -1.74
N VAL A 289 -15.94 -22.69 -0.98
CA VAL A 289 -16.67 -21.43 -1.02
C VAL A 289 -15.90 -20.39 -1.86
N ASP A 290 -16.59 -19.35 -2.34
CA ASP A 290 -15.96 -18.30 -3.14
C ASP A 290 -14.83 -17.64 -2.35
N GLU A 291 -13.66 -17.51 -3.01
CA GLU A 291 -12.51 -16.85 -2.43
C GLU A 291 -12.60 -15.31 -2.57
N GLY A 292 -11.90 -14.61 -1.69
CA GLY A 292 -11.88 -13.16 -1.72
C GLY A 292 -12.03 -12.54 -0.33
N THR A 293 -12.55 -11.33 -0.31
CA THR A 293 -12.82 -10.55 0.91
C THR A 293 -14.32 -10.34 1.05
N PRO A 294 -15.05 -11.17 1.84
CA PRO A 294 -16.48 -10.99 2.08
C PRO A 294 -16.83 -9.64 2.68
N TYR A 295 -15.98 -9.09 3.54
CA TYR A 295 -16.11 -7.74 4.05
C TYR A 295 -14.78 -7.18 4.56
N ASN A 296 -14.64 -5.87 4.42
CA ASN A 296 -13.68 -5.04 5.12
C ASN A 296 -14.38 -3.74 5.52
N HIS A 297 -14.61 -3.55 6.80
CA HIS A 297 -15.21 -2.37 7.41
C HIS A 297 -14.13 -1.49 8.03
N ASN A 298 -14.17 -0.19 7.78
CA ASN A 298 -13.30 0.79 8.39
C ASN A 298 -14.15 1.99 8.82
N ALA A 299 -13.99 2.44 10.04
CA ALA A 299 -14.69 3.62 10.54
C ALA A 299 -13.80 4.43 11.46
N TYR A 300 -13.98 5.76 11.46
CA TYR A 300 -13.44 6.62 12.51
C TYR A 300 -14.39 7.77 12.85
N LEU A 301 -14.25 8.24 14.07
CA LEU A 301 -14.74 9.52 14.54
C LEU A 301 -13.54 10.34 15.00
N LYS A 302 -13.36 11.53 14.41
CA LYS A 302 -12.24 12.42 14.67
C LYS A 302 -12.72 13.79 15.13
N PHE A 303 -12.14 14.31 16.19
CA PHE A 303 -12.28 15.68 16.64
C PHE A 303 -10.98 16.42 16.38
N SER A 304 -11.06 17.64 15.85
CA SER A 304 -9.92 18.52 15.69
C SER A 304 -10.25 19.93 16.17
N SER A 305 -9.29 20.53 16.87
CA SER A 305 -9.38 21.88 17.41
C SER A 305 -8.12 22.68 17.04
N ARG A 306 -8.32 23.81 16.38
CA ARG A 306 -7.23 24.75 16.12
C ARG A 306 -7.08 25.71 17.29
N LYS A 307 -5.84 25.94 17.70
CA LYS A 307 -5.53 26.83 18.83
C LYS A 307 -6.36 26.48 20.08
N LEU A 308 -6.37 25.19 20.45
CA LEU A 308 -7.00 24.72 21.70
C LEU A 308 -6.44 25.49 22.89
N PHE A 309 -5.10 25.66 22.91
CA PHE A 309 -4.37 26.55 23.80
C PHE A 309 -3.57 27.49 22.91
N SER A 310 -3.78 28.77 22.95
CA SER A 310 -3.02 29.84 22.25
C SER A 310 -2.32 29.43 20.92
N ASN A 311 -1.27 28.60 21.00
CA ASN A 311 -0.40 28.15 19.91
C ASN A 311 -0.40 26.62 19.68
N THR A 312 -1.38 25.90 20.23
CA THR A 312 -1.45 24.43 20.17
C THR A 312 -2.71 23.96 19.46
N ASP A 313 -2.55 23.23 18.37
CA ASP A 313 -3.62 22.48 17.72
C ASP A 313 -3.77 21.08 18.35
N PHE A 314 -4.98 20.57 18.40
CA PHE A 314 -5.29 19.25 18.94
C PHE A 314 -6.11 18.43 17.95
N GLU A 315 -5.80 17.15 17.85
CA GLU A 315 -6.58 16.16 17.12
C GLU A 315 -6.69 14.89 17.95
N ALA A 316 -7.90 14.32 18.02
CA ALA A 316 -8.12 13.01 18.59
C ALA A 316 -9.08 12.20 17.72
N SER A 317 -8.85 10.89 17.63
CA SER A 317 -9.73 9.99 16.89
C SER A 317 -9.88 8.63 17.59
N ILE A 318 -11.09 8.08 17.50
CA ILE A 318 -11.36 6.66 17.76
C ILE A 318 -11.65 6.00 16.41
N TYR A 319 -11.14 4.80 16.21
CA TYR A 319 -11.34 4.06 14.96
C TYR A 319 -11.53 2.57 15.20
N GLY A 320 -12.17 1.92 14.23
CA GLY A 320 -12.33 0.47 14.21
C GLY A 320 -12.25 -0.09 12.80
N THR A 321 -11.73 -1.33 12.70
CA THR A 321 -11.69 -2.10 11.45
C THR A 321 -12.17 -3.51 11.69
N SER A 322 -12.78 -4.14 10.70
CA SER A 322 -13.12 -5.56 10.72
C SER A 322 -12.96 -6.15 9.33
N LEU A 323 -12.02 -7.07 9.19
CA LEU A 323 -11.68 -7.73 7.92
C LEU A 323 -11.95 -9.23 8.04
N TYR A 324 -12.55 -9.79 6.99
CA TYR A 324 -12.63 -11.22 6.77
C TYR A 324 -12.18 -11.54 5.35
N THR A 325 -11.24 -12.46 5.19
CA THR A 325 -10.75 -12.91 3.88
C THR A 325 -10.66 -14.41 3.79
N ILE A 326 -11.01 -14.97 2.62
CA ILE A 326 -11.06 -16.40 2.31
C ILE A 326 -10.05 -16.67 1.19
N PHE A 327 -9.20 -17.68 1.39
CA PHE A 327 -8.20 -18.10 0.41
C PHE A 327 -8.71 -19.23 -0.47
N ASP A 328 -7.87 -19.74 -1.40
CA ASP A 328 -8.23 -20.84 -2.27
C ASP A 328 -8.51 -22.15 -1.52
N PHE A 329 -9.47 -22.92 -2.03
CA PHE A 329 -9.73 -24.27 -1.55
C PHE A 329 -8.59 -25.23 -1.94
N ARG A 330 -8.17 -26.06 -1.00
CA ARG A 330 -7.13 -27.06 -1.21
C ARG A 330 -7.65 -28.44 -0.93
N LYS A 331 -7.81 -29.22 -2.01
CA LYS A 331 -8.11 -30.63 -1.93
C LYS A 331 -6.95 -31.39 -1.27
N HIS A 332 -7.25 -32.37 -0.47
CA HIS A 332 -6.25 -33.26 0.10
C HIS A 332 -5.35 -33.89 -1.00
N ASN A 333 -4.05 -33.91 -0.72
CA ASN A 333 -3.05 -34.50 -1.59
C ASN A 333 -2.13 -35.39 -0.74
N PRO A 334 -2.18 -36.73 -0.92
CA PRO A 334 -1.34 -37.67 -0.14
C PRO A 334 0.16 -37.44 -0.24
N LYS A 335 0.64 -36.89 -1.38
CA LYS A 335 2.06 -36.55 -1.59
C LYS A 335 2.50 -35.26 -0.90
N LYS A 336 1.54 -34.38 -0.57
CA LYS A 336 1.77 -33.11 0.12
C LYS A 336 0.64 -32.89 1.13
N PRO A 337 0.56 -33.70 2.18
CA PRO A 337 -0.54 -33.61 3.15
C PRO A 337 -0.52 -32.30 3.89
N ARG A 338 -1.71 -31.87 4.27
CA ARG A 338 -1.96 -30.65 5.09
C ARG A 338 -3.19 -30.92 5.95
N TRP A 339 -3.26 -30.17 7.06
CA TRP A 339 -4.46 -30.10 7.88
C TRP A 339 -5.05 -31.46 8.23
N GLU A 340 -4.19 -32.35 8.76
CA GLU A 340 -4.56 -33.69 9.19
C GLU A 340 -5.05 -34.58 8.03
N GLU A 341 -4.38 -34.44 6.88
CA GLU A 341 -4.72 -35.23 5.66
C GLU A 341 -6.14 -34.95 5.14
N LYS A 342 -6.71 -33.78 5.44
CA LYS A 342 -8.01 -33.33 4.97
C LYS A 342 -7.92 -32.20 3.98
N SER A 343 -8.94 -32.06 3.14
CA SER A 343 -9.19 -30.83 2.37
C SER A 343 -9.51 -29.68 3.31
N GLY A 344 -9.41 -28.45 2.80
CA GLY A 344 -9.76 -27.29 3.59
C GLY A 344 -9.57 -25.98 2.83
N GLN A 345 -10.09 -24.92 3.40
CA GLN A 345 -9.99 -23.56 2.88
C GLN A 345 -9.67 -22.61 4.02
N ALA A 346 -8.50 -21.97 3.95
CA ALA A 346 -8.05 -21.08 5.01
C ALA A 346 -8.72 -19.71 4.91
N THR A 347 -8.93 -19.09 6.06
CA THR A 347 -9.44 -17.73 6.16
C THR A 347 -8.51 -16.90 7.02
N ILE A 348 -8.70 -15.57 7.10
CA ILE A 348 -8.16 -14.70 8.15
C ILE A 348 -9.28 -13.78 8.60
N LYS A 349 -9.42 -13.65 9.91
CA LYS A 349 -10.27 -12.66 10.58
C LYS A 349 -9.38 -11.71 11.34
N ASP A 350 -9.60 -10.41 11.13
CA ASP A 350 -8.84 -9.35 11.79
C ASP A 350 -9.80 -8.23 12.26
N GLN A 351 -9.68 -7.83 13.52
CA GLN A 351 -10.49 -6.78 14.12
C GLN A 351 -9.61 -5.84 14.92
N LYS A 352 -9.76 -4.55 14.70
CA LYS A 352 -9.02 -3.52 15.43
C LYS A 352 -9.95 -2.48 16.04
N ILE A 353 -9.59 -2.01 17.22
CA ILE A 353 -10.14 -0.81 17.84
C ILE A 353 -8.96 0.01 18.31
N GLY A 354 -8.93 1.29 17.97
CA GLY A 354 -7.83 2.15 18.37
C GLY A 354 -8.28 3.56 18.73
N PHE A 355 -7.40 4.21 19.46
CA PHE A 355 -7.49 5.62 19.83
C PHE A 355 -6.18 6.31 19.47
N ARG A 356 -6.26 7.51 18.93
CA ARG A 356 -5.11 8.38 18.69
C ARG A 356 -5.37 9.78 19.19
N SER A 357 -4.39 10.38 19.83
CA SER A 357 -4.40 11.78 20.19
C SER A 357 -3.09 12.44 19.82
N GLN A 358 -3.17 13.70 19.39
CA GLN A 358 -2.01 14.45 18.96
C GLN A 358 -2.18 15.93 19.28
N PHE A 359 -1.13 16.52 19.84
CA PHE A 359 -0.97 17.96 20.04
C PHE A 359 0.14 18.45 19.12
N ASN A 360 -0.09 19.61 18.50
CA ASN A 360 0.91 20.32 17.70
C ASN A 360 1.09 21.74 18.28
N THR A 361 2.20 21.96 18.97
CA THR A 361 2.52 23.25 19.59
C THR A 361 3.55 23.98 18.76
N PHE A 362 3.26 25.25 18.44
CA PHE A 362 4.11 26.11 17.64
C PHE A 362 4.84 27.08 18.56
N LEU A 363 6.18 27.03 18.55
CA LEU A 363 7.05 27.86 19.39
C LEU A 363 7.92 28.72 18.48
N SER A 364 7.78 30.03 18.60
CA SER A 364 8.71 31.03 18.02
C SER A 364 9.68 31.38 19.12
N ILE A 365 10.89 30.86 19.10
CA ILE A 365 11.90 31.05 20.13
C ILE A 365 12.66 32.35 19.84
N SER A 366 12.93 32.62 18.57
CA SER A 366 13.50 33.87 18.07
C SER A 366 13.06 34.12 16.63
N ASP A 367 13.42 35.25 16.05
CA ASP A 367 13.11 35.62 14.65
C ASP A 367 13.65 34.57 13.64
N ASN A 368 14.69 33.82 14.00
CA ASN A 368 15.35 32.83 13.14
C ASN A 368 15.20 31.39 13.61
N LEU A 369 14.40 31.12 14.67
CA LEU A 369 14.28 29.83 15.30
C LEU A 369 12.81 29.50 15.59
N PHE A 370 12.23 28.65 14.76
CA PHE A 370 10.86 28.16 14.88
C PHE A 370 10.86 26.68 15.18
N THR A 371 10.18 26.27 16.23
CA THR A 371 10.04 24.87 16.60
C THR A 371 8.57 24.47 16.61
N ARG A 372 8.26 23.36 15.95
CA ARG A 372 6.99 22.65 16.09
C ARG A 372 7.23 21.41 16.93
N LEU A 373 6.51 21.33 18.04
CA LEU A 373 6.49 20.18 18.93
C LEU A 373 5.21 19.39 18.65
N THR A 374 5.35 18.11 18.27
CA THR A 374 4.24 17.18 18.08
C THR A 374 4.37 16.06 19.08
N TYR A 375 3.36 15.87 19.91
CA TYR A 375 3.34 14.83 20.93
C TYR A 375 1.94 14.26 21.09
N GLY A 376 1.87 13.04 21.56
CA GLY A 376 0.58 12.38 21.69
C GLY A 376 0.69 10.94 22.16
N TYR A 377 -0.42 10.25 22.02
CA TYR A 377 -0.57 8.90 22.49
C TYR A 377 -1.47 8.10 21.55
N ASP A 378 -1.00 6.90 21.21
CA ASP A 378 -1.77 5.91 20.42
C ASP A 378 -2.09 4.70 21.31
N TYR A 379 -3.31 4.19 21.16
CA TYR A 379 -3.73 2.89 21.67
C TYR A 379 -4.28 2.05 20.51
N LEU A 380 -3.92 0.77 20.47
CA LEU A 380 -4.45 -0.18 19.50
C LEU A 380 -4.70 -1.53 20.16
N LEU A 381 -5.93 -2.01 20.06
CA LEU A 381 -6.30 -3.40 20.30
C LEU A 381 -6.46 -4.09 18.94
N ASP A 382 -5.71 -5.15 18.69
CA ASP A 382 -5.71 -5.95 17.46
C ASP A 382 -6.02 -7.41 17.80
N LYS A 383 -7.08 -7.98 17.18
CA LYS A 383 -7.49 -9.37 17.34
C LYS A 383 -7.43 -10.06 15.98
N THR A 384 -6.56 -11.05 15.86
CA THR A 384 -6.33 -11.76 14.60
C THR A 384 -6.34 -13.26 14.78
N SER A 385 -6.97 -13.98 13.86
CA SER A 385 -6.98 -15.45 13.82
C SER A 385 -6.98 -15.97 12.39
N GLN A 386 -6.60 -17.23 12.22
CA GLN A 386 -6.67 -17.92 10.93
C GLN A 386 -7.42 -19.25 11.07
N PRO A 387 -8.76 -19.24 11.16
CA PRO A 387 -9.54 -20.47 11.06
C PRO A 387 -9.61 -20.98 9.63
N LEU A 388 -9.89 -22.25 9.45
CA LEU A 388 -10.41 -22.82 8.21
C LEU A 388 -11.93 -22.58 8.12
N VAL A 389 -12.49 -22.70 6.92
CA VAL A 389 -13.95 -22.55 6.72
C VAL A 389 -14.75 -23.56 7.54
N ASP A 390 -14.19 -24.76 7.76
CA ASP A 390 -14.78 -25.83 8.55
C ASP A 390 -14.61 -25.69 10.07
N GLY A 391 -14.03 -24.58 10.54
CA GLY A 391 -13.90 -24.25 11.95
C GLY A 391 -12.61 -24.70 12.62
N ARG A 392 -11.77 -25.52 11.99
CA ARG A 392 -10.42 -25.86 12.51
C ARG A 392 -9.54 -24.61 12.54
N TYR A 393 -8.75 -24.40 13.59
CA TYR A 393 -7.86 -23.24 13.69
C TYR A 393 -6.44 -23.59 13.22
N TRP A 394 -5.94 -22.82 12.24
CA TRP A 394 -4.56 -22.91 11.78
C TRP A 394 -3.64 -21.91 12.50
N VAL A 395 -4.18 -20.75 12.86
CA VAL A 395 -3.59 -19.79 13.82
C VAL A 395 -4.64 -19.48 14.86
N PRO A 396 -4.31 -19.61 16.17
CA PRO A 396 -5.26 -19.35 17.25
C PRO A 396 -5.71 -17.88 17.29
N ASN A 397 -6.68 -17.57 18.14
CA ASN A 397 -7.14 -16.20 18.36
C ASN A 397 -6.08 -15.41 19.13
N LEU A 398 -5.27 -14.64 18.41
CA LEU A 398 -4.28 -13.74 18.99
C LEU A 398 -4.94 -12.41 19.33
N GLN A 399 -4.62 -11.86 20.49
CA GLN A 399 -5.07 -10.53 20.89
C GLN A 399 -3.87 -9.71 21.35
N SER A 400 -3.64 -8.56 20.71
CA SER A 400 -2.56 -7.64 21.05
C SER A 400 -3.14 -6.31 21.52
N SER A 401 -2.61 -5.76 22.61
CA SER A 401 -2.82 -4.37 23.01
C SER A 401 -1.50 -3.62 22.91
N ASN A 402 -1.51 -2.44 22.30
CA ASN A 402 -0.35 -1.58 22.15
C ASN A 402 -0.63 -0.19 22.73
N HIS A 403 0.24 0.27 23.63
CA HIS A 403 0.25 1.59 24.23
C HIS A 403 1.49 2.34 23.76
N ALA A 404 1.34 3.52 23.17
CA ALA A 404 2.45 4.16 22.50
C ALA A 404 2.45 5.69 22.59
N PRO A 405 3.05 6.28 23.64
CA PRO A 405 3.40 7.68 23.67
C PRO A 405 4.49 8.00 22.63
N PHE A 406 4.41 9.19 22.03
CA PHE A 406 5.40 9.69 21.11
C PHE A 406 5.63 11.19 21.24
N LEU A 407 6.82 11.61 20.84
CA LEU A 407 7.24 13.00 20.80
C LEU A 407 8.09 13.24 19.55
N GLN A 408 7.83 14.32 18.83
CA GLN A 408 8.64 14.76 17.70
C GLN A 408 8.82 16.26 17.75
N THR A 409 10.03 16.72 17.45
CA THR A 409 10.34 18.12 17.20
C THR A 409 10.71 18.32 15.75
N LYS A 410 10.28 19.43 15.18
CA LYS A 410 10.78 19.97 13.92
C LYS A 410 11.20 21.42 14.16
N THR A 411 12.49 21.67 14.14
CA THR A 411 13.07 22.99 14.35
C THR A 411 13.60 23.51 13.03
N THR A 412 13.15 24.70 12.63
CA THR A 412 13.63 25.41 11.45
C THR A 412 14.50 26.58 11.91
N LEU A 413 15.76 26.55 11.46
CA LEU A 413 16.74 27.60 11.71
C LEU A 413 16.98 28.37 10.42
N TRP A 414 17.10 29.69 10.55
CA TRP A 414 17.38 30.63 9.44
C TRP A 414 16.44 30.41 8.23
N GLU A 415 15.21 29.97 8.48
CA GLU A 415 14.19 29.65 7.46
C GLU A 415 14.57 28.57 6.44
N CYS A 416 15.77 27.96 6.55
CA CYS A 416 16.28 27.06 5.53
C CYS A 416 16.87 25.75 6.06
N LEU A 417 17.27 25.67 7.31
CA LEU A 417 17.79 24.44 7.90
C LEU A 417 16.72 23.82 8.80
N ASN A 418 16.20 22.66 8.42
CA ASN A 418 15.23 21.92 9.22
C ASN A 418 15.91 20.76 9.93
N VAL A 419 15.78 20.71 11.24
CA VAL A 419 16.22 19.60 12.10
C VAL A 419 14.99 18.94 12.68
N LYS A 420 14.87 17.64 12.47
CA LYS A 420 13.76 16.81 12.94
C LYS A 420 14.31 15.72 13.88
N LEU A 421 13.74 15.63 15.07
CA LEU A 421 14.04 14.59 16.04
C LEU A 421 12.73 14.00 16.53
N GLY A 422 12.66 12.69 16.69
CA GLY A 422 11.45 12.03 17.19
C GLY A 422 11.73 10.74 17.90
N GLY A 423 10.88 10.41 18.85
CA GLY A 423 10.91 9.17 19.58
C GLY A 423 9.49 8.66 19.85
N ARG A 424 9.36 7.35 19.89
CA ARG A 424 8.14 6.64 20.24
C ARG A 424 8.50 5.43 21.09
N TYR A 425 7.73 5.23 22.13
CA TYR A 425 7.85 4.06 23.01
C TYR A 425 6.59 3.23 22.92
N ASP A 426 6.70 2.01 22.40
CA ASP A 426 5.60 1.06 22.25
C ASP A 426 5.70 0.00 23.34
N VAL A 427 4.63 -0.20 24.10
CA VAL A 427 4.45 -1.31 25.06
C VAL A 427 3.34 -2.19 24.54
N ILE A 428 3.69 -3.44 24.21
CA ILE A 428 2.79 -4.37 23.55
C ILE A 428 2.64 -5.64 24.38
N ASP A 429 1.42 -5.94 24.76
CA ASP A 429 1.02 -7.23 25.33
C ASP A 429 0.31 -8.06 24.26
N VAL A 430 0.76 -9.30 24.02
CA VAL A 430 0.06 -10.25 23.14
C VAL A 430 -0.40 -11.43 23.96
N ASN A 431 -1.70 -11.65 24.01
CA ASN A 431 -2.30 -12.83 24.62
C ASN A 431 -2.46 -13.92 23.57
N VAL A 432 -1.87 -15.08 23.83
CA VAL A 432 -1.96 -16.29 23.01
C VAL A 432 -2.72 -17.33 23.84
N PRO A 433 -3.89 -17.81 23.41
CA PRO A 433 -4.60 -18.88 24.14
C PRO A 433 -3.84 -20.20 24.03
N ASP A 434 -4.18 -21.18 24.85
CA ASP A 434 -3.77 -22.58 24.64
C ASP A 434 -4.31 -23.06 23.28
N TYR A 435 -3.51 -23.79 22.52
CA TYR A 435 -3.93 -24.26 21.21
C TYR A 435 -3.19 -25.50 20.77
N ASP A 436 -3.84 -26.28 19.88
CA ASP A 436 -3.25 -27.43 19.22
C ASP A 436 -2.72 -27.03 17.85
N ILE A 437 -1.52 -27.47 17.51
CA ILE A 437 -0.94 -27.31 16.17
C ILE A 437 -1.70 -28.20 15.19
N LEU A 438 -2.30 -27.60 14.18
CA LEU A 438 -2.97 -28.36 13.13
C LEU A 438 -1.93 -29.16 12.30
N ARG A 439 -1.84 -30.46 12.58
CA ARG A 439 -0.84 -31.37 12.01
C ARG A 439 -0.93 -31.42 10.49
N THR A 440 0.18 -31.68 9.83
CA THR A 440 0.20 -31.92 8.38
C THR A 440 -0.32 -33.32 8.06
N LYS A 441 0.12 -34.36 8.83
CA LYS A 441 -0.30 -35.77 8.73
C LYS A 441 -0.91 -36.21 10.06
N LEU A 442 -1.83 -37.15 10.00
CA LEU A 442 -2.39 -37.79 11.20
C LEU A 442 -1.33 -38.54 12.03
N SER A 443 -0.32 -39.08 11.35
CA SER A 443 0.82 -39.77 12.00
C SER A 443 1.85 -38.82 12.64
N SER A 444 1.78 -37.50 12.40
CA SER A 444 2.67 -36.54 13.05
C SER A 444 2.32 -36.40 14.53
N PRO A 445 3.30 -36.16 15.42
CA PRO A 445 3.02 -35.90 16.82
C PRO A 445 2.01 -34.78 17.02
N GLU A 446 1.16 -34.92 18.01
CA GLU A 446 0.31 -33.84 18.50
C GLU A 446 1.18 -32.88 19.32
N VAL A 447 1.04 -31.60 19.03
CA VAL A 447 1.74 -30.54 19.76
C VAL A 447 0.69 -29.62 20.35
N HIS A 448 0.47 -29.75 21.64
CA HIS A 448 -0.34 -28.82 22.43
C HIS A 448 0.55 -27.71 22.96
N VAL A 449 0.33 -26.49 22.52
CA VAL A 449 1.09 -25.34 22.97
C VAL A 449 0.36 -24.65 24.12
N LYS A 450 0.97 -24.68 25.30
CA LYS A 450 0.49 -23.89 26.43
C LYS A 450 0.69 -22.41 26.11
N GLY A 451 -0.39 -21.68 26.00
CA GLY A 451 -0.44 -20.27 25.72
C GLY A 451 0.11 -19.41 26.86
N GLY A 452 -0.16 -18.13 26.80
CA GLY A 452 0.30 -17.16 27.77
C GLY A 452 0.37 -15.75 27.21
N LYS A 453 1.13 -14.88 27.90
CA LYS A 453 1.34 -13.49 27.48
C LYS A 453 2.77 -13.30 27.00
N LEU A 454 2.91 -12.76 25.79
CA LEU A 454 4.16 -12.22 25.27
C LEU A 454 4.16 -10.72 25.50
N LYS A 455 5.24 -10.20 26.09
CA LYS A 455 5.42 -8.76 26.34
C LYS A 455 6.58 -8.25 25.53
N TYR A 456 6.35 -7.13 24.85
CA TYR A 456 7.37 -6.45 24.09
C TYR A 456 7.36 -4.98 24.44
N ASP A 457 8.54 -4.42 24.63
CA ASP A 457 8.75 -2.99 24.69
C ASP A 457 9.76 -2.59 23.62
N ASN A 458 9.53 -1.44 23.02
CA ASN A 458 10.41 -0.95 21.98
C ASN A 458 10.44 0.57 21.95
N PHE A 459 11.63 1.14 22.08
CA PHE A 459 11.88 2.53 21.78
C PHE A 459 12.39 2.64 20.33
N SER A 460 11.71 3.45 19.53
CA SER A 460 12.10 3.79 18.16
C SER A 460 12.43 5.26 18.07
N PHE A 461 13.54 5.56 17.41
CA PHE A 461 14.08 6.90 17.23
C PHE A 461 14.14 7.28 15.75
N ASN A 462 13.96 8.56 15.45
CA ASN A 462 14.22 9.13 14.13
C ASN A 462 14.89 10.50 14.26
N ALA A 463 15.82 10.78 13.35
CA ALA A 463 16.50 12.05 13.22
C ALA A 463 16.67 12.40 11.75
N GLY A 464 16.57 13.67 11.42
CA GLY A 464 16.76 14.12 10.04
C GLY A 464 17.14 15.59 9.98
N ILE A 465 17.92 15.91 8.96
CA ILE A 465 18.34 17.28 8.66
C ILE A 465 18.05 17.51 7.18
N SER A 466 17.39 18.61 6.84
CA SER A 466 17.21 19.04 5.46
C SER A 466 17.55 20.52 5.32
N PHE A 467 18.15 20.88 4.19
CA PHE A 467 18.54 22.23 3.86
C PHE A 467 17.85 22.66 2.56
N ASN A 468 17.07 23.74 2.60
CA ASN A 468 16.18 24.15 1.52
C ASN A 468 16.32 25.63 1.10
N LYS A 469 17.50 26.23 1.34
CA LYS A 469 17.77 27.61 0.93
C LYS A 469 17.76 27.80 -0.59
N LEU A 470 18.29 26.82 -1.31
CA LEU A 470 18.36 26.84 -2.77
C LEU A 470 17.34 25.85 -3.34
N SER A 471 16.39 26.31 -4.14
CA SER A 471 15.38 25.45 -4.77
C SER A 471 16.02 24.37 -5.67
N ILE A 472 17.15 24.68 -6.30
CA ILE A 472 17.88 23.79 -7.22
C ILE A 472 18.69 22.70 -6.49
N PHE A 473 18.96 22.84 -5.18
CA PHE A 473 19.73 21.88 -4.41
C PHE A 473 19.31 21.88 -2.95
N GLN A 474 18.50 20.90 -2.57
CA GLN A 474 17.93 20.75 -1.23
C GLN A 474 18.30 19.35 -0.69
N PRO A 475 19.52 19.20 -0.12
CA PRO A 475 19.97 17.92 0.41
C PRO A 475 19.30 17.62 1.74
N PHE A 476 19.18 16.32 2.03
CA PHE A 476 18.78 15.82 3.34
C PHE A 476 19.56 14.56 3.75
N VAL A 477 19.70 14.38 5.04
CA VAL A 477 20.20 13.16 5.67
C VAL A 477 19.17 12.72 6.72
N ALA A 478 18.87 11.44 6.78
CA ALA A 478 17.94 10.89 7.73
C ALA A 478 18.41 9.57 8.31
N PHE A 479 18.11 9.39 9.58
CA PHE A 479 18.16 8.13 10.30
C PHE A 479 16.78 7.82 10.86
N SER A 480 16.30 6.60 10.70
CA SER A 480 15.02 6.19 11.27
C SER A 480 14.99 4.72 11.64
N GLN A 481 14.26 4.43 12.71
CA GLN A 481 14.02 3.08 13.19
C GLN A 481 12.56 2.71 12.99
N GLY A 482 12.33 1.44 12.67
CA GLY A 482 11.01 0.82 12.69
C GLY A 482 11.10 -0.54 13.35
N PHE A 483 9.98 -1.02 13.84
CA PHE A 483 9.92 -2.37 14.38
C PHE A 483 8.62 -3.07 14.00
N SER A 484 8.63 -4.41 14.12
CA SER A 484 7.43 -5.24 13.91
C SER A 484 7.55 -6.57 14.65
N ILE A 485 6.45 -7.02 15.23
CA ILE A 485 6.29 -8.41 15.72
C ILE A 485 6.24 -9.41 14.55
N PHE A 486 6.31 -8.96 13.36
CA PHE A 486 6.27 -9.56 12.04
C PHE A 486 5.70 -11.00 11.98
N ASP A 487 4.41 -11.08 11.58
CA ASP A 487 3.69 -12.32 11.26
C ASP A 487 3.79 -13.43 12.34
N LEU A 488 3.55 -13.02 13.60
CA LEU A 488 3.59 -13.90 14.77
C LEU A 488 2.78 -15.19 14.55
N GLY A 489 1.59 -15.10 13.93
CA GLY A 489 0.74 -16.25 13.64
C GLY A 489 1.42 -17.30 12.75
N ARG A 490 2.29 -16.91 11.80
CA ARG A 490 3.07 -17.89 11.02
C ARG A 490 4.11 -18.59 11.87
N THR A 491 4.71 -17.90 12.82
CA THR A 491 5.65 -18.49 13.77
C THR A 491 4.94 -19.49 14.66
N LEU A 492 3.80 -19.11 15.24
CA LEU A 492 3.04 -19.94 16.16
C LEU A 492 2.45 -21.21 15.48
N ARG A 493 1.90 -21.10 14.29
CA ARG A 493 1.35 -22.27 13.57
C ARG A 493 2.39 -23.31 13.15
N ALA A 494 3.67 -22.94 13.12
CA ALA A 494 4.79 -23.81 12.77
C ALA A 494 5.63 -24.19 13.99
N ALA A 495 5.17 -23.91 15.21
CA ALA A 495 5.88 -24.23 16.43
C ALA A 495 6.07 -25.73 16.57
N LYS A 496 7.22 -26.12 17.14
CA LYS A 496 7.57 -27.50 17.49
C LYS A 496 7.66 -27.69 19.01
N GLU A 497 7.53 -26.60 19.73
CA GLU A 497 7.64 -26.52 21.18
C GLU A 497 6.26 -26.51 21.83
N ASP A 498 6.15 -27.08 23.00
CA ASP A 498 4.93 -27.22 23.80
C ASP A 498 4.62 -26.01 24.69
N VAL A 499 5.57 -25.09 24.82
CA VAL A 499 5.42 -23.87 25.64
C VAL A 499 5.87 -22.63 24.86
N LEU A 500 5.09 -21.57 25.00
CA LEU A 500 5.27 -20.31 24.27
C LEU A 500 6.66 -19.69 24.50
N SER A 501 7.23 -19.82 25.72
CA SER A 501 8.54 -19.25 26.07
C SER A 501 9.73 -19.85 25.33
N LYS A 502 9.58 -21.03 24.73
CA LYS A 502 10.61 -21.68 23.89
C LYS A 502 10.52 -21.26 22.41
N ILE A 503 9.43 -20.62 22.02
CA ILE A 503 9.23 -20.19 20.63
C ILE A 503 9.89 -18.82 20.42
N ILE A 504 10.73 -18.67 19.38
CA ILE A 504 11.39 -17.40 19.06
C ILE A 504 10.37 -16.42 18.48
N THR A 505 9.92 -15.48 19.30
CA THR A 505 8.89 -14.50 18.95
C THR A 505 9.41 -13.05 18.98
N GLU A 506 10.72 -12.83 19.14
CA GLU A 506 11.34 -11.51 19.21
C GLU A 506 10.95 -10.59 18.04
N PRO A 507 10.68 -9.29 18.29
CA PRO A 507 10.35 -8.37 17.23
C PRO A 507 11.55 -8.04 16.35
N VAL A 508 11.28 -7.76 15.07
CA VAL A 508 12.27 -7.29 14.12
C VAL A 508 12.43 -5.79 14.27
N LYS A 509 13.64 -5.32 14.59
CA LYS A 509 14.00 -3.90 14.61
C LYS A 509 14.87 -3.58 13.40
N THR A 510 14.52 -2.51 12.69
CA THR A 510 15.19 -2.09 11.45
C THR A 510 15.74 -0.69 11.63
N ASN A 511 17.03 -0.50 11.30
CA ASN A 511 17.69 0.81 11.22
C ASN A 511 17.81 1.21 9.75
N ASN A 512 17.36 2.39 9.40
CA ASN A 512 17.40 2.94 8.05
C ASN A 512 18.22 4.23 8.03
N PHE A 513 19.19 4.30 7.13
CA PHE A 513 20.00 5.49 6.84
C PHE A 513 19.69 5.93 5.42
N GLU A 514 19.50 7.21 5.21
CA GLU A 514 19.15 7.77 3.93
C GLU A 514 19.86 9.10 3.71
N LEU A 515 20.38 9.28 2.50
CA LEU A 515 20.93 10.52 1.97
C LEU A 515 20.20 10.82 0.67
N GLY A 516 19.69 12.02 0.52
CA GLY A 516 18.98 12.38 -0.71
C GLY A 516 19.09 13.86 -1.02
N VAL A 517 18.62 14.20 -2.22
CA VAL A 517 18.53 15.56 -2.72
C VAL A 517 17.19 15.75 -3.42
N TYR A 518 16.56 16.89 -3.16
CA TYR A 518 15.42 17.40 -3.91
C TYR A 518 15.88 18.64 -4.68
N SER A 519 15.42 18.77 -5.92
CA SER A 519 15.74 19.93 -6.78
C SER A 519 14.46 20.37 -7.48
N ASP A 520 14.15 21.65 -7.42
CA ASP A 520 13.09 22.31 -8.16
C ASP A 520 13.67 23.45 -8.98
N ILE A 521 13.71 23.26 -10.29
CA ILE A 521 14.27 24.21 -11.24
C ILE A 521 13.10 24.95 -11.91
N ASN A 522 12.88 26.21 -11.49
CA ASN A 522 11.85 27.11 -12.00
C ASN A 522 10.43 26.51 -12.01
N HIS A 523 10.13 25.59 -11.09
CA HIS A 523 8.87 24.82 -11.04
C HIS A 523 8.51 24.09 -12.36
N ARG A 524 9.49 23.93 -13.24
CA ARG A 524 9.35 23.20 -14.52
C ARG A 524 10.05 21.84 -14.53
N LEU A 525 11.14 21.70 -13.77
CA LEU A 525 11.86 20.44 -13.65
C LEU A 525 12.07 20.14 -12.18
N GLN A 526 11.51 19.04 -11.71
CA GLN A 526 11.72 18.52 -10.36
C GLN A 526 12.53 17.23 -10.45
N LEU A 527 13.64 17.18 -9.71
CA LEU A 527 14.51 16.03 -9.61
C LEU A 527 14.56 15.57 -8.15
N ASN A 528 14.48 14.26 -7.94
CA ASN A 528 14.66 13.64 -6.63
C ASN A 528 15.62 12.48 -6.77
N GLY A 529 16.66 12.45 -5.94
CA GLY A 529 17.57 11.32 -5.85
C GLY A 529 17.80 10.93 -4.41
N SER A 530 17.85 9.64 -4.11
CA SER A 530 18.24 9.17 -2.79
C SER A 530 19.02 7.85 -2.87
N VAL A 531 19.92 7.67 -1.92
CA VAL A 531 20.57 6.39 -1.61
C VAL A 531 20.21 6.02 -0.19
N PHE A 532 20.03 4.72 0.04
CA PHE A 532 19.61 4.22 1.35
C PHE A 532 20.37 2.93 1.73
N TYR A 533 20.49 2.74 3.03
CA TYR A 533 21.02 1.53 3.64
C TYR A 533 20.16 1.15 4.84
N THR A 534 19.69 -0.09 4.87
CA THR A 534 18.83 -0.62 5.93
C THR A 534 19.46 -1.86 6.52
N TYR A 535 19.47 -1.96 7.85
CA TYR A 535 20.00 -3.09 8.60
C TYR A 535 19.04 -3.58 9.66
N SER A 536 18.96 -4.90 9.82
CA SER A 536 18.20 -5.56 10.88
C SER A 536 18.97 -6.77 11.41
N LYS A 537 19.04 -6.90 12.75
CA LYS A 537 19.65 -8.07 13.41
C LYS A 537 18.82 -9.34 13.24
N LEU A 538 17.50 -9.20 13.11
CA LEU A 538 16.57 -10.29 12.84
C LEU A 538 15.87 -10.06 11.52
N GLY A 539 15.72 -11.12 10.72
CA GLY A 539 15.08 -11.06 9.43
C GLY A 539 13.55 -10.94 9.53
N SER A 540 12.99 -10.35 8.47
CA SER A 540 11.56 -10.34 8.17
C SER A 540 11.29 -10.93 6.78
N ASP A 541 12.26 -11.61 6.19
CA ASP A 541 12.08 -12.32 4.93
C ASP A 541 11.33 -13.64 5.16
N LEU A 542 10.68 -14.16 4.13
CA LEU A 542 9.94 -15.41 4.19
C LEU A 542 10.71 -16.49 3.44
N LYS A 543 10.79 -17.67 4.02
CA LYS A 543 11.31 -18.89 3.37
C LYS A 543 10.31 -20.03 3.48
N ILE A 544 10.48 -21.05 2.65
CA ILE A 544 9.71 -22.28 2.73
C ILE A 544 10.44 -23.26 3.66
N ASP A 545 9.70 -23.86 4.57
CA ASP A 545 10.20 -24.97 5.40
C ASP A 545 10.07 -26.33 4.66
N GLU A 546 10.56 -27.39 5.29
CA GLU A 546 10.52 -28.75 4.74
C GLU A 546 9.09 -29.27 4.49
N ALA A 547 8.11 -28.77 5.24
CA ALA A 547 6.69 -29.08 5.07
C ALA A 547 6.01 -28.26 3.95
N GLY A 548 6.73 -27.35 3.32
CA GLY A 548 6.23 -26.47 2.25
C GLY A 548 5.38 -25.30 2.73
N PHE A 549 5.58 -24.87 3.98
CA PHE A 549 4.92 -23.66 4.52
C PHE A 549 5.86 -22.45 4.51
N TRP A 550 5.28 -21.30 4.26
CA TRP A 550 5.98 -20.03 4.46
C TRP A 550 6.20 -19.78 5.95
N VAL A 551 7.45 -19.65 6.35
CA VAL A 551 7.89 -19.31 7.71
C VAL A 551 8.78 -18.08 7.70
N VAL A 552 8.88 -17.41 8.82
CA VAL A 552 9.72 -16.19 8.96
C VAL A 552 11.20 -16.60 9.05
N ASN A 553 12.03 -16.01 8.19
CA ASN A 553 13.47 -16.17 8.24
C ASN A 553 14.09 -15.16 9.22
N ARG A 554 14.65 -15.63 10.31
CA ARG A 554 15.19 -14.81 11.42
C ARG A 554 16.67 -14.44 11.27
N THR A 555 17.23 -14.61 10.10
CA THR A 555 18.64 -14.31 9.81
C THR A 555 18.86 -12.78 9.71
N PRO A 556 19.98 -12.23 10.23
CA PRO A 556 20.33 -10.83 10.04
C PRO A 556 20.36 -10.44 8.57
N GLN A 557 19.88 -9.25 8.25
CA GLN A 557 19.73 -8.80 6.86
C GLN A 557 20.05 -7.32 6.67
N LYS A 558 20.55 -7.00 5.49
CA LYS A 558 20.76 -5.63 5.02
C LYS A 558 20.20 -5.44 3.62
N VAL A 559 19.69 -4.24 3.36
CA VAL A 559 19.22 -3.81 2.03
C VAL A 559 19.79 -2.43 1.74
N TYR A 560 20.30 -2.22 0.54
CA TYR A 560 20.84 -0.95 0.09
C TYR A 560 20.49 -0.70 -1.37
N GLY A 561 20.41 0.55 -1.75
CA GLY A 561 20.01 0.90 -3.11
C GLY A 561 19.87 2.38 -3.36
N MET A 562 19.37 2.71 -4.54
CA MET A 562 19.12 4.07 -4.98
C MET A 562 17.78 4.22 -5.70
N GLU A 563 17.25 5.41 -5.61
CA GLU A 563 16.02 5.82 -6.28
C GLU A 563 16.24 7.18 -6.93
N LEU A 564 15.78 7.31 -8.18
CA LEU A 564 15.84 8.54 -8.96
C LEU A 564 14.47 8.84 -9.54
N ASN A 565 14.03 10.09 -9.48
CA ASN A 565 12.78 10.54 -10.08
C ASN A 565 13.03 11.89 -10.77
N ALA A 566 12.43 12.09 -11.92
CA ALA A 566 12.43 13.33 -12.66
C ALA A 566 11.01 13.61 -13.19
N ASP A 567 10.51 14.82 -12.99
CA ASP A 567 9.24 15.33 -13.50
C ASP A 567 9.50 16.66 -14.22
N ALA A 568 9.13 16.76 -15.50
CA ALA A 568 9.38 17.94 -16.32
C ALA A 568 8.10 18.46 -16.99
N GLN A 569 7.81 19.74 -16.81
CA GLN A 569 6.84 20.47 -17.61
C GLN A 569 7.54 21.01 -18.86
N ILE A 570 7.54 20.22 -19.94
CA ILE A 570 8.28 20.53 -21.19
C ILE A 570 7.64 21.69 -21.91
N LEU A 571 6.31 21.64 -22.10
CA LEU A 571 5.47 22.70 -22.64
C LEU A 571 4.28 22.90 -21.69
N ASN A 572 3.53 23.97 -21.85
CA ASN A 572 2.36 24.23 -21.02
C ASN A 572 1.31 23.10 -21.07
N ASN A 573 1.28 22.35 -22.17
CA ASN A 573 0.36 21.23 -22.40
C ASN A 573 1.07 19.87 -22.50
N LEU A 574 2.38 19.80 -22.19
CA LEU A 574 3.16 18.56 -22.27
C LEU A 574 4.00 18.40 -21.01
N LYS A 575 3.70 17.37 -20.23
CA LYS A 575 4.47 16.94 -19.06
C LYS A 575 5.07 15.56 -19.34
N ALA A 576 6.31 15.32 -18.88
CA ALA A 576 6.92 14.00 -18.89
C ALA A 576 7.58 13.73 -17.55
N GLY A 577 7.64 12.47 -17.17
CA GLY A 577 8.37 12.06 -15.98
C GLY A 577 8.99 10.69 -16.18
N ALA A 578 10.06 10.46 -15.41
CA ALA A 578 10.76 9.18 -15.39
C ALA A 578 11.20 8.85 -13.97
N ASN A 579 11.26 7.57 -13.66
CA ASN A 579 11.80 7.10 -12.41
C ASN A 579 12.62 5.82 -12.61
N PHE A 580 13.64 5.66 -11.76
CA PHE A 580 14.50 4.50 -11.75
C PHE A 580 14.72 4.06 -10.29
N THR A 581 14.70 2.74 -10.07
CA THR A 581 15.00 2.15 -8.76
C THR A 581 15.81 0.91 -8.93
N TRP A 582 16.88 0.82 -8.14
CA TRP A 582 17.68 -0.38 -7.97
C TRP A 582 18.04 -0.57 -6.51
N PHE A 583 17.93 -1.79 -6.02
CA PHE A 583 18.44 -2.15 -4.70
C PHE A 583 18.78 -3.63 -4.59
N GLU A 584 19.62 -3.96 -3.59
CA GLU A 584 20.07 -5.31 -3.32
C GLU A 584 19.90 -5.65 -1.84
N GLY A 585 19.59 -6.92 -1.56
CA GLY A 585 19.41 -7.46 -0.23
C GLY A 585 20.33 -8.64 0.05
N LYS A 586 20.97 -8.63 1.22
CA LYS A 586 21.86 -9.67 1.68
C LYS A 586 21.48 -10.19 3.06
N LEU A 587 21.63 -11.49 3.25
CA LEU A 587 21.54 -12.20 4.52
C LEU A 587 22.94 -12.52 5.02
N LYS A 588 23.08 -12.60 6.34
CA LYS A 588 24.30 -13.08 6.98
C LYS A 588 24.29 -14.62 6.96
N SER A 589 25.34 -15.23 6.39
CA SER A 589 25.45 -16.69 6.36
C SER A 589 25.83 -17.26 7.73
N THR A 590 25.80 -18.58 7.86
CA THR A 590 26.28 -19.30 9.05
C THR A 590 27.76 -19.09 9.32
N SER A 591 28.54 -18.74 8.28
CA SER A 591 29.96 -18.35 8.38
C SER A 591 30.16 -16.88 8.76
N ASP A 592 29.14 -16.19 9.23
CA ASP A 592 29.15 -14.78 9.66
C ASP A 592 29.44 -13.77 8.53
N LYS A 593 29.30 -14.18 7.26
CA LYS A 593 29.54 -13.35 6.06
C LYS A 593 28.23 -12.88 5.42
N TRP A 594 28.28 -11.74 4.71
CA TRP A 594 27.16 -11.17 3.94
C TRP A 594 27.17 -11.66 2.49
N ASP A 595 27.12 -12.97 2.28
CA ASP A 595 27.28 -13.66 1.00
C ASP A 595 25.98 -14.22 0.44
N THR A 596 24.95 -14.42 1.27
CA THR A 596 23.67 -14.97 0.84
C THR A 596 22.73 -13.85 0.38
N TYR A 597 22.03 -14.04 -0.75
CA TYR A 597 21.01 -13.09 -1.22
C TYR A 597 19.69 -13.28 -0.49
N MET A 598 18.98 -12.18 -0.28
CA MET A 598 17.56 -12.22 0.12
C MET A 598 16.72 -12.73 -1.04
N SER A 599 15.59 -13.35 -0.70
CA SER A 599 14.58 -13.84 -1.66
C SER A 599 14.21 -12.77 -2.70
N ASN A 600 14.06 -13.18 -3.97
CA ASN A 600 13.61 -12.29 -5.03
C ASN A 600 12.16 -11.81 -4.87
N ILE A 601 11.38 -12.45 -3.99
CA ILE A 601 10.05 -11.93 -3.59
C ILE A 601 10.18 -10.62 -2.82
N SER A 602 11.18 -10.52 -1.92
CA SER A 602 11.43 -9.32 -1.15
C SER A 602 12.20 -8.27 -1.96
N ILE A 603 13.22 -8.71 -2.72
CA ILE A 603 14.09 -7.82 -3.50
C ILE A 603 13.75 -7.94 -4.99
N PRO A 604 12.91 -7.06 -5.55
CA PRO A 604 12.58 -7.09 -6.97
C PRO A 604 13.77 -6.72 -7.87
N ALA A 605 13.63 -7.02 -9.15
CA ALA A 605 14.56 -6.55 -10.19
C ALA A 605 14.53 -5.02 -10.30
N ALA A 606 15.58 -4.43 -10.87
CA ALA A 606 15.63 -3.00 -11.17
C ALA A 606 14.41 -2.60 -12.02
N LYS A 607 13.85 -1.44 -11.72
CA LYS A 607 12.67 -0.93 -12.42
C LYS A 607 12.92 0.47 -12.95
N PHE A 608 12.53 0.67 -14.20
CA PHE A 608 12.45 1.96 -14.87
C PHE A 608 11.01 2.19 -15.30
N ALA A 609 10.46 3.37 -15.05
CA ALA A 609 9.17 3.76 -15.58
C ALA A 609 9.24 5.20 -16.10
N MET A 610 8.46 5.48 -17.13
CA MET A 610 8.30 6.82 -17.70
C MET A 610 6.86 7.07 -18.09
N TYR A 611 6.45 8.32 -18.07
CA TYR A 611 5.15 8.75 -18.55
C TYR A 611 5.25 10.03 -19.35
N ILE A 612 4.28 10.20 -20.26
CA ILE A 612 4.06 11.42 -21.05
C ILE A 612 2.59 11.78 -20.89
N ASP A 613 2.31 12.97 -20.38
CA ASP A 613 0.97 13.56 -20.29
C ASP A 613 0.90 14.70 -21.32
N TYR A 614 -0.03 14.58 -22.26
CA TYR A 614 -0.22 15.57 -23.30
C TYR A 614 -1.67 16.03 -23.36
N ALA A 615 -1.90 17.33 -23.38
CA ALA A 615 -3.21 17.95 -23.55
C ALA A 615 -3.24 18.68 -24.91
N PRO A 616 -3.62 17.98 -26.03
CA PRO A 616 -3.60 18.59 -27.36
C PRO A 616 -4.52 19.81 -27.48
N ILE A 617 -5.66 19.75 -26.77
CA ILE A 617 -6.61 20.85 -26.65
C ILE A 617 -7.07 20.95 -25.19
N LYS A 618 -7.66 22.08 -24.79
CA LYS A 618 -7.98 22.42 -23.39
C LYS A 618 -8.81 21.37 -22.64
N ASN A 619 -9.69 20.66 -23.33
CA ASN A 619 -10.62 19.69 -22.74
C ASN A 619 -10.29 18.22 -23.08
N MET A 620 -9.10 17.95 -23.62
CA MET A 620 -8.63 16.60 -23.93
C MET A 620 -7.29 16.34 -23.26
N TYR A 621 -7.11 15.12 -22.76
CA TYR A 621 -5.82 14.62 -22.30
C TYR A 621 -5.46 13.30 -22.98
N MET A 622 -4.18 13.04 -23.10
CA MET A 622 -3.59 11.77 -23.53
C MET A 622 -2.44 11.45 -22.58
N GLN A 623 -2.37 10.21 -22.11
CA GLN A 623 -1.27 9.73 -21.28
C GLN A 623 -0.71 8.44 -21.86
N LEU A 624 0.60 8.37 -21.97
CA LEU A 624 1.35 7.17 -22.28
C LEU A 624 2.23 6.83 -21.06
N HIS A 625 2.17 5.59 -20.60
CA HIS A 625 2.94 5.12 -19.45
C HIS A 625 3.68 3.83 -19.80
N TYR A 626 5.00 3.86 -19.74
CA TYR A 626 5.88 2.72 -20.00
C TYR A 626 6.56 2.27 -18.71
N VAL A 627 6.62 0.96 -18.50
CA VAL A 627 7.35 0.34 -17.40
C VAL A 627 8.23 -0.78 -17.91
N HIS A 628 9.50 -0.72 -17.54
CA HIS A 628 10.47 -1.80 -17.72
C HIS A 628 10.91 -2.33 -16.36
N THR A 629 10.79 -3.64 -16.17
CA THR A 629 11.40 -4.37 -15.06
C THR A 629 12.51 -5.22 -15.61
N GLY A 630 13.72 -5.09 -15.09
CA GLY A 630 14.89 -5.81 -15.57
C GLY A 630 14.90 -7.30 -15.20
N ASP A 631 15.92 -7.99 -15.66
CA ASP A 631 16.17 -9.39 -15.25
C ASP A 631 16.77 -9.44 -13.83
N ARG A 632 16.43 -10.51 -13.10
CA ARG A 632 17.07 -10.83 -11.84
C ARG A 632 17.30 -12.34 -11.71
N ASN A 633 18.55 -12.75 -11.66
CA ASN A 633 18.99 -14.12 -11.47
C ASN A 633 20.10 -14.17 -10.42
N ARG A 634 19.78 -14.51 -9.17
CA ARG A 634 20.69 -14.53 -8.01
C ARG A 634 20.86 -15.91 -7.41
N PHE A 635 20.08 -16.89 -7.86
CA PHE A 635 20.02 -18.22 -7.28
C PHE A 635 20.24 -19.28 -8.36
N ASN A 636 20.75 -20.42 -7.94
CA ASN A 636 20.90 -21.60 -8.79
C ASN A 636 19.70 -22.53 -8.64
N THR A 637 19.44 -23.33 -9.64
CA THR A 637 18.47 -24.42 -9.53
C THR A 637 19.00 -25.50 -8.61
N THR A 638 18.06 -26.22 -7.95
CA THR A 638 18.36 -27.47 -7.25
C THR A 638 18.76 -28.56 -8.24
N ASP A 639 19.26 -29.71 -7.75
CA ASP A 639 19.61 -30.88 -8.58
C ASP A 639 18.43 -31.41 -9.43
N LYS A 640 17.20 -31.02 -9.09
CA LYS A 640 15.98 -31.33 -9.86
C LYS A 640 15.68 -30.31 -10.97
N GLY A 641 16.59 -29.38 -11.26
CA GLY A 641 16.41 -28.33 -12.26
C GLY A 641 15.32 -27.30 -11.95
N LYS A 642 14.89 -27.20 -10.68
CA LYS A 642 13.86 -26.24 -10.22
C LYS A 642 14.46 -25.31 -9.17
N TYR A 643 14.03 -24.06 -9.15
CA TYR A 643 14.37 -23.13 -8.07
C TYR A 643 13.54 -23.44 -6.81
N ASN A 644 14.06 -23.06 -5.66
CA ASN A 644 13.23 -22.95 -4.45
C ASN A 644 12.22 -21.82 -4.60
N GLU A 645 11.10 -21.91 -3.87
CA GLU A 645 10.11 -20.84 -3.87
C GLU A 645 10.71 -19.55 -3.33
N GLY A 646 10.48 -18.45 -4.04
CA GLY A 646 11.05 -17.13 -3.72
C GLY A 646 12.43 -16.87 -4.32
N GLU A 647 13.09 -17.88 -4.89
CA GLU A 647 14.45 -17.82 -5.47
C GLU A 647 14.46 -17.89 -7.00
N GLY A 648 13.30 -18.03 -7.64
CA GLY A 648 13.18 -18.16 -9.09
C GLY A 648 13.84 -17.02 -9.86
N LYS A 649 14.23 -17.31 -11.10
CA LYS A 649 14.69 -16.30 -12.06
C LYS A 649 13.51 -15.39 -12.45
N VAL A 650 13.73 -14.10 -12.40
CA VAL A 650 12.80 -13.09 -12.97
C VAL A 650 13.34 -12.66 -14.32
N SER A 651 12.54 -12.80 -15.37
CA SER A 651 12.83 -12.27 -16.71
C SER A 651 12.27 -10.85 -16.85
N SER A 652 12.88 -10.06 -17.72
CA SER A 652 12.47 -8.69 -17.98
C SER A 652 11.04 -8.59 -18.51
N ILE A 653 10.35 -7.52 -18.11
CA ILE A 653 8.97 -7.24 -18.48
C ILE A 653 8.91 -5.81 -19.03
N ASN A 654 8.23 -5.66 -20.16
CA ASN A 654 7.96 -4.35 -20.77
C ASN A 654 6.46 -4.17 -20.92
N LEU A 655 5.92 -3.13 -20.29
CA LEU A 655 4.50 -2.79 -20.35
C LEU A 655 4.32 -1.37 -20.84
N LEU A 656 3.40 -1.19 -21.78
CA LEU A 656 2.97 0.10 -22.28
C LEU A 656 1.48 0.24 -22.05
N ASN A 657 1.07 1.28 -21.35
CA ASN A 657 -0.33 1.61 -21.09
C ASN A 657 -0.66 2.95 -21.74
N PHE A 658 -1.89 3.08 -22.21
CA PHE A 658 -2.40 4.30 -22.82
C PHE A 658 -3.73 4.69 -22.19
N SER A 659 -3.93 5.97 -21.95
CA SER A 659 -5.24 6.51 -21.62
C SER A 659 -5.47 7.85 -22.30
N THR A 660 -6.72 8.12 -22.65
CA THR A 660 -7.14 9.40 -23.21
C THR A 660 -8.56 9.71 -22.76
N GLY A 661 -8.88 10.98 -22.72
CA GLY A 661 -10.23 11.41 -22.38
C GLY A 661 -10.54 12.80 -22.90
N ILE A 662 -11.82 13.05 -23.12
CA ILE A 662 -12.36 14.34 -23.54
C ILE A 662 -13.49 14.76 -22.62
N SER A 663 -13.48 16.02 -22.20
CA SER A 663 -14.54 16.65 -21.39
C SER A 663 -15.46 17.47 -22.32
N LEU A 664 -16.74 17.12 -22.33
CA LEU A 664 -17.80 17.71 -23.16
C LEU A 664 -18.87 18.27 -22.23
N LYS A 665 -18.75 19.53 -21.80
CA LYS A 665 -19.63 20.19 -20.83
C LYS A 665 -19.74 19.37 -19.53
N ASP A 666 -20.87 18.66 -19.35
CA ASP A 666 -21.16 17.85 -18.15
C ASP A 666 -20.72 16.39 -18.29
N TRP A 667 -20.26 16.00 -19.48
CA TRP A 667 -19.79 14.64 -19.78
C TRP A 667 -18.27 14.57 -19.88
N GLU A 668 -17.73 13.44 -19.44
CA GLU A 668 -16.33 13.07 -19.66
C GLU A 668 -16.31 11.65 -20.24
N LEU A 669 -15.73 11.50 -21.42
CA LEU A 669 -15.55 10.21 -22.10
C LEU A 669 -14.08 9.83 -22.04
N ASN A 670 -13.78 8.60 -21.63
CA ASN A 670 -12.41 8.10 -21.46
C ASN A 670 -12.24 6.74 -22.14
N LEU A 671 -11.06 6.55 -22.71
CA LEU A 671 -10.53 5.28 -23.20
C LEU A 671 -9.26 4.96 -22.43
N GLY A 672 -9.18 3.77 -21.84
CA GLY A 672 -7.97 3.23 -21.20
C GLY A 672 -7.59 1.91 -21.86
N ILE A 673 -6.29 1.70 -22.09
CA ILE A 673 -5.74 0.46 -22.64
C ILE A 673 -4.55 0.06 -21.76
N SER A 674 -4.66 -1.05 -21.05
CA SER A 674 -3.52 -1.67 -20.37
C SER A 674 -2.85 -2.71 -21.27
N ASN A 675 -1.54 -2.89 -21.13
CA ASN A 675 -0.72 -3.76 -21.96
C ASN A 675 -0.99 -3.53 -23.47
N LEU A 676 -0.81 -2.28 -23.92
CA LEU A 676 -1.13 -1.83 -25.29
C LEU A 676 -0.48 -2.72 -26.37
N LEU A 677 0.72 -3.24 -26.11
CA LEU A 677 1.46 -4.11 -27.03
C LEU A 677 0.97 -5.57 -27.03
N ASN A 678 0.02 -5.91 -26.14
CA ASN A 678 -0.51 -7.27 -25.96
C ASN A 678 0.58 -8.31 -25.66
N ASN A 679 1.59 -7.93 -24.88
CA ASN A 679 2.66 -8.85 -24.49
C ASN A 679 2.11 -9.98 -23.62
N THR A 680 2.51 -11.21 -23.95
CA THR A 680 2.32 -12.37 -23.08
C THR A 680 3.51 -12.45 -22.14
N TYR A 681 3.28 -12.37 -20.81
CA TYR A 681 4.35 -12.33 -19.84
C TYR A 681 3.93 -12.99 -18.53
N TYR A 682 4.92 -13.37 -17.73
CA TYR A 682 4.73 -13.82 -16.34
C TYR A 682 5.00 -12.67 -15.39
N THR A 683 4.18 -12.51 -14.35
CA THR A 683 4.50 -11.55 -13.27
C THR A 683 5.72 -12.01 -12.47
N PRO A 684 6.46 -11.11 -11.81
CA PRO A 684 7.54 -11.52 -10.91
C PRO A 684 7.07 -12.53 -9.87
N ALA A 685 5.89 -12.33 -9.27
CA ALA A 685 5.32 -13.27 -8.30
C ALA A 685 5.10 -14.66 -8.89
N SER A 686 4.54 -14.77 -10.10
CA SER A 686 4.31 -16.04 -10.79
C SER A 686 5.62 -16.79 -11.05
N MET A 687 6.66 -16.11 -11.52
CA MET A 687 7.99 -16.69 -11.75
C MET A 687 8.65 -17.16 -10.46
N LEU A 688 8.41 -16.48 -9.34
CA LEU A 688 9.07 -16.71 -8.06
C LEU A 688 8.42 -17.80 -7.20
N MET A 689 7.14 -18.12 -7.43
CA MET A 689 6.46 -19.15 -6.63
C MET A 689 6.98 -20.57 -6.89
N ALA A 690 7.69 -20.81 -8.00
CA ALA A 690 8.31 -22.09 -8.37
C ALA A 690 7.35 -23.30 -8.29
N ARG A 691 6.05 -23.07 -8.55
CA ARG A 691 4.98 -24.06 -8.47
C ARG A 691 4.22 -24.16 -9.78
N ASP A 692 4.00 -25.36 -10.27
CA ASP A 692 3.22 -25.64 -11.49
C ASP A 692 1.82 -25.00 -11.45
N ALA A 693 1.22 -24.92 -10.27
CA ALA A 693 -0.12 -24.36 -10.07
C ALA A 693 -0.17 -22.82 -10.03
N GLU A 694 0.94 -22.14 -9.79
CA GLU A 694 1.03 -20.68 -9.62
C GLU A 694 1.87 -20.03 -10.72
N TYR A 695 2.41 -20.82 -11.65
CA TYR A 695 3.14 -20.35 -12.81
C TYR A 695 2.14 -20.02 -13.92
N ALA A 696 1.57 -18.83 -13.88
CA ALA A 696 0.52 -18.35 -14.78
C ALA A 696 0.94 -17.05 -15.46
N HIS A 697 0.47 -16.84 -16.69
CA HIS A 697 0.63 -15.56 -17.38
C HIS A 697 -0.13 -14.44 -16.62
N ALA A 698 0.23 -13.20 -16.94
CA ALA A 698 -0.50 -12.02 -16.55
C ALA A 698 -1.51 -11.60 -17.64
N ASP A 699 -2.35 -10.61 -17.32
CA ASP A 699 -3.37 -10.07 -18.22
C ASP A 699 -2.76 -9.60 -19.55
N GLY A 700 -3.40 -9.97 -20.66
CA GLY A 700 -3.16 -9.44 -21.97
C GLY A 700 -3.68 -8.01 -22.09
N ARG A 701 -3.81 -7.52 -23.35
CA ARG A 701 -4.34 -6.18 -23.61
C ARG A 701 -5.81 -6.10 -23.21
N LYS A 702 -6.10 -5.17 -22.28
CA LYS A 702 -7.45 -4.87 -21.81
C LYS A 702 -7.84 -3.46 -22.22
N ILE A 703 -9.02 -3.34 -22.83
CA ILE A 703 -9.59 -2.07 -23.29
C ILE A 703 -10.74 -1.71 -22.37
N THR A 704 -10.76 -0.47 -21.89
CA THR A 704 -11.81 0.06 -21.00
C THR A 704 -12.36 1.36 -21.57
N LEU A 705 -13.67 1.45 -21.71
CA LEU A 705 -14.39 2.69 -22.04
C LEU A 705 -15.16 3.15 -20.81
N THR A 706 -15.10 4.45 -20.52
CA THR A 706 -15.79 5.06 -19.37
C THR A 706 -16.52 6.32 -19.81
N ALA A 707 -17.79 6.42 -19.46
CA ALA A 707 -18.57 7.66 -19.57
C ALA A 707 -18.87 8.16 -18.15
N THR A 708 -18.59 9.43 -17.86
CA THR A 708 -18.87 10.09 -16.58
C THR A 708 -19.73 11.32 -16.81
N PHE A 709 -20.83 11.41 -16.09
CA PHE A 709 -21.71 12.58 -16.04
C PHE A 709 -21.49 13.33 -14.72
N LYS A 710 -21.29 14.65 -14.81
CA LYS A 710 -21.02 15.56 -13.67
C LYS A 710 -22.16 16.59 -13.57
N TYR A 711 -22.73 16.80 -12.37
CA TYR A 711 -23.86 17.70 -12.14
C TYR A 711 -23.79 18.45 -10.82
#